data_510b34d76079554662b3f49e6d4a63ed
#
_entry.id   510b34d76079554662b3f49e6d4a63ed
#
_cell.length_a   1.000
_cell.length_b   1.000
_cell.length_c   1.000
_cell.angle_alpha   90.00
_cell.angle_beta   90.00
_cell.angle_gamma   90.00
#
_symmetry.space_group_name_H-M   'P 1'
#
loop_
_entity.id
_entity.type
_entity.pdbx_description
1 polymer ?
#
loop_
_entity_poly.entity_id
_entity_poly.type
_entity_poly.pdbx_seq_one_letter_code
_entity_poly.pdbx_strand_id
1 'polypeptide(L)'
;MTKRKSTKHALLMSALSLLLCLSMLVGSTFAWFTDSVTSSGNIIKSGTLDVTMEWKDATATGAQQSYKDASEGAIFNYDKWEPGYVEAKNIKIGNAGTLALKYQLSIIATGEVSKLADVIDVYYAEGEYTLADRNLTTQLTHIGTLTQVLAAISSTASGDLLATETDTVTIALKMQESANNDYQGLSIGSEFAVQLLATQLTYEKDSFDDQYDKMATIDTEAELREALAADYDRIQLGANIELTDSVVIPAGKTVTIDLAGYTVSQEKEQVSAYAMIDNKGTLTIMDSVGNGKISYADVTAYTNDPGWASNTIRNEGVLIVNSGMIENVTSDEVMSYGYPHAIDAYQGSVTTINGGIVKSANYDCIRMFCNSESLATTVNINGGTIINRVSFQDPAASRAGYGVLNISGGKFITTDGVSANVRLLNFSNVSSNMKATVTGGTFDKGFKTQDIVNAGVKTSDWLTIPGGGIAVTNEAELQAALDNAADGDVIKFVANITGNVTATAKENVAVTIDGNGNTLNGTITVDGKTATIRSSAVTIKNVKFIADTVSTEACVNMGVKGNANTRYICNLTVENCYFNVPGKVAVKSYDNGDKNLKIIGCTVAEGMHSLLQVNNVAEGLLIEGCKIYSKNGINTVQSEEVTIRGCEIDVLGYAIRFGASSGGTGYAETYSIENCTLKSANDDGDATIILRGTADNSTLTITNTTIVGDPDITNTTNAIVNR
;
A
#
# COMPACT_ATOMS: atom_id res chain seq x y z
N MET A 1 41.75 -38.62 7.61
CA MET A 1 40.48 -37.94 7.24
C MET A 1 40.58 -36.46 7.59
N THR A 2 41.28 -35.67 6.79
CA THR A 2 41.43 -34.22 7.00
C THR A 2 41.78 -33.53 5.67
N LYS A 3 40.82 -33.50 4.73
CA LYS A 3 41.00 -32.77 3.45
C LYS A 3 39.77 -32.12 2.88
N ARG A 4 38.67 -31.91 3.63
CA ARG A 4 37.44 -31.28 3.12
C ARG A 4 37.13 -29.87 3.63
N LYS A 5 37.93 -29.31 4.56
CA LYS A 5 37.73 -27.92 5.05
C LYS A 5 38.48 -26.86 4.25
N SER A 6 39.57 -27.23 3.55
CA SER A 6 40.41 -26.30 2.83
C SER A 6 39.76 -25.73 1.53
N THR A 7 38.94 -26.55 0.85
CA THR A 7 38.35 -26.16 -0.44
C THR A 7 37.21 -25.13 -0.31
N LYS A 8 36.44 -25.17 0.79
CA LYS A 8 35.41 -24.18 1.06
C LYS A 8 35.98 -22.79 1.43
N HIS A 9 37.09 -22.78 2.20
CA HIS A 9 37.79 -21.52 2.51
C HIS A 9 38.49 -20.97 1.28
N ALA A 10 39.09 -21.80 0.44
CA ALA A 10 39.69 -21.33 -0.80
C ALA A 10 38.64 -20.77 -1.80
N LEU A 11 37.46 -21.38 -1.89
CA LEU A 11 36.38 -20.87 -2.71
C LEU A 11 35.80 -19.56 -2.18
N LEU A 12 35.64 -19.44 -0.85
CA LEU A 12 35.18 -18.20 -0.21
C LEU A 12 36.21 -17.07 -0.40
N MET A 13 37.47 -17.34 -0.25
CA MET A 13 38.53 -16.35 -0.45
C MET A 13 38.70 -15.96 -1.91
N SER A 14 38.46 -16.89 -2.86
CA SER A 14 38.48 -16.54 -4.29
C SER A 14 37.25 -15.73 -4.70
N ALA A 15 36.06 -15.99 -4.13
CA ALA A 15 34.87 -15.19 -4.34
C ALA A 15 35.03 -13.78 -3.73
N LEU A 16 35.62 -13.68 -2.54
CA LEU A 16 35.91 -12.41 -1.88
C LEU A 16 36.94 -11.60 -2.68
N SER A 17 38.00 -12.26 -3.21
CA SER A 17 38.98 -11.58 -4.03
C SER A 17 38.44 -11.16 -5.39
N LEU A 18 37.49 -11.92 -5.97
CA LEU A 18 36.79 -11.54 -7.19
C LEU A 18 35.87 -10.33 -6.96
N LEU A 19 35.17 -10.28 -5.83
CA LEU A 19 34.37 -9.12 -5.40
C LEU A 19 35.27 -7.89 -5.16
N LEU A 20 36.43 -8.08 -4.52
CA LEU A 20 37.39 -7.00 -4.31
C LEU A 20 37.98 -6.49 -5.62
N CYS A 21 38.30 -7.39 -6.57
CA CYS A 21 38.77 -7.01 -7.90
C CYS A 21 37.68 -6.30 -8.73
N LEU A 22 36.42 -6.74 -8.62
CA LEU A 22 35.29 -6.05 -9.24
C LEU A 22 35.05 -4.66 -8.64
N SER A 23 35.14 -4.53 -7.31
CA SER A 23 35.03 -3.22 -6.65
C SER A 23 36.20 -2.29 -6.99
N MET A 24 37.41 -2.83 -7.16
CA MET A 24 38.56 -2.06 -7.64
C MET A 24 38.45 -1.70 -9.12
N LEU A 25 37.86 -2.56 -9.96
CA LEU A 25 37.63 -2.26 -11.37
C LEU A 25 36.56 -1.17 -11.57
N VAL A 26 35.50 -1.20 -10.76
CA VAL A 26 34.48 -0.14 -10.72
C VAL A 26 35.05 1.15 -10.11
N GLY A 27 35.91 1.04 -9.09
CA GLY A 27 36.59 2.19 -8.49
C GLY A 27 37.67 2.81 -9.39
N SER A 28 38.31 2.02 -10.27
CA SER A 28 39.39 2.54 -11.14
C SER A 28 38.89 3.22 -12.42
N THR A 29 37.61 3.01 -12.79
CA THR A 29 37.00 3.74 -13.92
C THR A 29 36.56 5.16 -13.57
N PHE A 30 36.59 5.53 -12.28
CA PHE A 30 36.26 6.89 -11.82
C PHE A 30 37.47 7.69 -11.29
N ALA A 31 38.68 7.13 -11.39
CA ALA A 31 39.89 7.86 -11.04
C ALA A 31 40.40 8.63 -12.28
N TRP A 32 39.78 9.77 -12.57
CA TRP A 32 40.29 10.70 -13.56
C TRP A 32 41.03 11.84 -12.87
N PHE A 33 42.34 11.95 -13.26
CA PHE A 33 43.29 13.04 -13.05
C PHE A 33 43.76 13.35 -11.63
N THR A 34 44.80 12.64 -11.23
CA THR A 34 45.89 13.21 -10.45
C THR A 34 47.18 13.04 -11.24
N ASP A 35 47.45 13.93 -12.16
CA ASP A 35 48.82 14.14 -12.65
C ASP A 35 49.01 15.56 -13.16
N SER A 36 50.02 16.27 -12.66
CA SER A 36 50.42 17.60 -13.11
C SER A 36 51.61 17.48 -14.01
N VAL A 37 51.41 17.67 -15.31
CA VAL A 37 52.54 17.79 -16.28
C VAL A 37 52.81 19.27 -16.53
N THR A 38 53.96 19.72 -16.07
CA THR A 38 54.46 21.06 -16.36
C THR A 38 55.33 21.02 -17.59
N SER A 39 54.83 21.45 -18.76
CA SER A 39 55.65 21.78 -19.91
C SER A 39 55.77 23.31 -20.00
N SER A 40 56.91 23.79 -20.43
CA SER A 40 57.32 25.19 -20.35
C SER A 40 56.24 26.17 -20.85
N GLY A 41 55.59 26.82 -19.90
CA GLY A 41 54.67 27.91 -20.14
C GLY A 41 53.16 27.59 -20.01
N ASN A 42 52.74 26.32 -19.97
CA ASN A 42 51.36 25.93 -19.81
C ASN A 42 51.16 25.22 -18.47
N ILE A 43 50.27 25.70 -17.64
CA ILE A 43 49.87 25.08 -16.38
C ILE A 43 48.50 24.44 -16.67
N ILE A 44 48.42 23.11 -16.67
CA ILE A 44 47.18 22.37 -16.66
C ILE A 44 46.91 22.03 -15.17
N LYS A 45 45.86 22.55 -14.58
CA LYS A 45 45.40 22.19 -13.25
C LYS A 45 44.16 21.31 -13.43
N SER A 46 44.18 20.12 -12.82
CA SER A 46 42.94 19.35 -12.65
C SER A 46 42.02 20.08 -11.69
N GLY A 47 40.72 19.99 -11.95
CA GLY A 47 39.71 20.44 -11.00
C GLY A 47 39.74 19.63 -9.70
N THR A 48 39.24 20.18 -8.65
CA THR A 48 39.14 19.54 -7.32
C THR A 48 37.68 19.26 -6.97
N LEU A 49 37.42 18.06 -6.50
CA LEU A 49 36.17 17.70 -5.86
C LEU A 49 36.34 17.93 -4.35
N ASP A 50 35.57 18.81 -3.77
CA ASP A 50 35.64 19.16 -2.35
C ASP A 50 34.23 19.48 -1.83
N VAL A 51 33.63 18.55 -1.07
CA VAL A 51 32.29 18.71 -0.48
C VAL A 51 32.41 19.05 1.00
N THR A 52 31.64 20.01 1.44
CA THR A 52 31.58 20.43 2.86
C THR A 52 30.19 20.12 3.44
N MET A 53 30.17 19.78 4.72
CA MET A 53 28.94 19.64 5.49
C MET A 53 29.06 20.45 6.77
N GLU A 54 28.19 21.42 6.92
CA GLU A 54 28.07 22.26 8.10
C GLU A 54 26.65 22.14 8.68
N TRP A 55 26.51 22.35 9.99
CA TRP A 55 25.21 22.30 10.62
C TRP A 55 25.04 23.41 11.66
N LYS A 56 23.78 23.79 11.90
CA LYS A 56 23.39 24.64 13.02
C LYS A 56 22.08 24.17 13.63
N ASP A 57 21.83 24.57 14.88
CA ASP A 57 20.63 24.20 15.59
C ASP A 57 19.41 24.99 15.05
N ALA A 58 18.42 24.29 14.50
CA ALA A 58 17.20 24.91 13.99
C ALA A 58 16.24 25.34 15.11
N THR A 59 16.42 24.83 16.34
CA THR A 59 15.61 25.20 17.51
C THR A 59 16.20 26.34 18.33
N ALA A 60 17.42 26.76 18.04
CA ALA A 60 18.10 27.85 18.75
C ALA A 60 17.68 29.23 18.24
N THR A 61 17.65 30.23 19.14
CA THR A 61 17.38 31.63 18.82
C THR A 61 18.59 32.53 19.18
N GLY A 62 18.87 33.55 18.38
CA GLY A 62 19.91 34.51 18.64
C GLY A 62 21.32 34.14 18.16
N ALA A 63 22.36 34.58 18.83
CA ALA A 63 23.77 34.50 18.40
C ALA A 63 24.36 33.06 18.33
N GLN A 64 23.63 32.04 18.72
CA GLN A 64 24.04 30.65 18.63
C GLN A 64 23.71 29.96 17.29
N GLN A 65 23.29 30.74 16.29
CA GLN A 65 22.90 30.25 14.96
C GLN A 65 24.02 30.23 13.91
N SER A 66 25.29 30.14 14.31
CA SER A 66 26.37 29.95 13.34
C SER A 66 26.50 28.50 12.93
N TYR A 67 26.73 28.26 11.64
CA TYR A 67 27.08 26.95 11.14
C TYR A 67 28.40 26.47 11.74
N LYS A 68 28.48 25.19 12.02
CA LYS A 68 29.65 24.46 12.54
C LYS A 68 30.01 23.37 11.56
N ASP A 69 31.28 23.11 11.40
CA ASP A 69 31.74 21.98 10.60
C ASP A 69 31.26 20.64 11.21
N ALA A 70 30.69 19.77 10.40
CA ALA A 70 30.17 18.48 10.85
C ALA A 70 31.30 17.51 11.30
N SER A 71 32.53 17.75 10.90
CA SER A 71 33.71 16.97 11.35
C SER A 71 34.12 17.27 12.78
N GLU A 72 33.68 18.40 13.36
CA GLU A 72 34.07 18.83 14.73
C GLU A 72 33.25 18.17 15.84
N GLY A 73 32.21 17.41 15.52
CA GLY A 73 31.38 16.70 16.50
C GLY A 73 30.08 16.16 15.99
N ALA A 74 29.35 15.43 16.84
CA ALA A 74 28.06 14.86 16.49
C ALA A 74 27.02 15.96 16.22
N ILE A 75 26.29 15.82 15.13
CA ILE A 75 25.19 16.72 14.72
C ILE A 75 24.05 16.66 15.73
N PHE A 76 23.65 15.43 16.14
CA PHE A 76 22.68 15.19 17.18
C PHE A 76 23.40 14.70 18.45
N ASN A 77 23.39 15.50 19.48
CA ASN A 77 24.08 15.21 20.73
C ASN A 77 23.31 15.81 21.92
N TYR A 78 22.25 15.14 22.34
CA TYR A 78 21.46 15.50 23.51
C TYR A 78 21.15 14.26 24.34
N ASP A 79 21.41 14.32 25.65
CA ASP A 79 21.39 13.16 26.55
C ASP A 79 20.13 13.08 27.46
N LYS A 80 19.16 13.99 27.29
CA LYS A 80 17.99 14.10 28.17
C LYS A 80 16.69 14.04 27.36
N TRP A 81 16.57 13.04 26.51
CA TRP A 81 15.35 12.82 25.74
C TRP A 81 14.18 12.42 26.64
N GLU A 82 13.04 13.04 26.41
CA GLU A 82 11.77 12.73 27.03
C GLU A 82 10.67 12.66 25.98
N PRO A 83 9.53 11.94 26.23
CA PRO A 83 8.43 11.88 25.27
C PRO A 83 7.98 13.27 24.82
N GLY A 84 7.90 13.49 23.52
CA GLY A 84 7.60 14.77 22.89
C GLY A 84 8.81 15.69 22.64
N TYR A 85 10.01 15.36 23.14
CA TYR A 85 11.21 16.18 22.88
C TYR A 85 11.58 16.19 21.39
N VAL A 86 11.99 17.34 20.92
CA VAL A 86 12.38 17.61 19.52
C VAL A 86 13.78 18.20 19.46
N GLU A 87 14.62 17.66 18.62
CA GLU A 87 15.89 18.24 18.21
C GLU A 87 15.92 18.39 16.69
N ALA A 88 16.19 19.57 16.18
CA ALA A 88 16.20 19.86 14.74
C ALA A 88 17.48 20.58 14.34
N LYS A 89 18.03 20.20 13.21
CA LYS A 89 19.27 20.76 12.65
C LYS A 89 19.06 21.18 11.21
N ASN A 90 19.57 22.37 10.87
CA ASN A 90 19.78 22.77 9.49
C ASN A 90 21.18 22.28 9.08
N ILE A 91 21.25 21.50 8.03
CA ILE A 91 22.48 20.94 7.47
C ILE A 91 22.71 21.61 6.13
N LYS A 92 23.84 22.32 6.03
CA LYS A 92 24.27 23.00 4.81
C LYS A 92 25.34 22.15 4.14
N ILE A 93 25.11 21.84 2.89
CA ILE A 93 25.99 21.08 2.02
C ILE A 93 26.60 22.07 1.03
N GLY A 94 27.92 22.08 0.90
CA GLY A 94 28.60 23.04 0.02
C GLY A 94 29.59 22.35 -0.90
N ASN A 95 29.77 22.92 -2.08
CA ASN A 95 30.83 22.56 -3.01
C ASN A 95 31.97 23.58 -2.90
N ALA A 96 33.02 23.23 -2.15
CA ALA A 96 34.23 24.01 -2.02
C ALA A 96 35.29 23.73 -3.12
N GLY A 97 34.97 22.75 -3.99
CA GLY A 97 35.81 22.38 -5.11
C GLY A 97 35.63 23.28 -6.33
N THR A 98 36.28 22.91 -7.41
CA THR A 98 36.21 23.61 -8.71
C THR A 98 35.43 22.82 -9.76
N LEU A 99 35.01 21.59 -9.43
CA LEU A 99 34.21 20.71 -10.27
C LEU A 99 32.77 20.67 -9.75
N ALA A 100 31.80 20.63 -10.65
CA ALA A 100 30.42 20.35 -10.28
C ALA A 100 30.32 18.93 -9.65
N LEU A 101 29.46 18.79 -8.64
CA LEU A 101 29.28 17.54 -7.95
C LEU A 101 27.80 17.22 -7.76
N LYS A 102 27.50 15.95 -7.66
CA LYS A 102 26.25 15.46 -7.08
C LYS A 102 26.53 14.90 -5.69
N TYR A 103 25.57 15.12 -4.78
CA TYR A 103 25.69 14.65 -3.42
C TYR A 103 24.53 13.76 -3.02
N GLN A 104 24.77 12.97 -2.00
CA GLN A 104 23.76 12.14 -1.34
C GLN A 104 23.97 12.24 0.17
N LEU A 105 22.95 12.73 0.87
CA LEU A 105 22.90 12.79 2.33
C LEU A 105 22.04 11.64 2.84
N SER A 106 22.53 10.85 3.79
CA SER A 106 21.82 9.70 4.34
C SER A 106 22.00 9.65 5.85
N ILE A 107 20.97 9.15 6.53
CA ILE A 107 21.09 8.71 7.93
C ILE A 107 21.33 7.21 7.87
N ILE A 108 22.49 6.76 8.35
CA ILE A 108 22.95 5.38 8.22
C ILE A 108 23.17 4.72 9.58
N ALA A 109 22.93 3.41 9.65
CA ALA A 109 23.36 2.62 10.81
C ALA A 109 24.86 2.33 10.74
N THR A 110 25.57 2.57 11.85
CA THR A 110 27.00 2.30 12.00
C THR A 110 27.28 1.14 12.97
N GLY A 111 26.21 0.55 13.53
CA GLY A 111 26.25 -0.57 14.48
C GLY A 111 24.86 -1.15 14.71
N GLU A 112 24.74 -1.99 15.75
CA GLU A 112 23.44 -2.52 16.18
C GLU A 112 22.65 -1.40 16.85
N VAL A 113 21.50 -1.06 16.26
CA VAL A 113 20.71 0.09 16.67
C VAL A 113 19.85 -0.26 17.88
N SER A 114 19.91 0.60 18.91
CA SER A 114 19.10 0.48 20.12
C SER A 114 17.58 0.52 19.78
N LYS A 115 16.80 -0.28 20.51
CA LYS A 115 15.32 -0.26 20.46
C LYS A 115 14.71 1.15 20.65
N LEU A 116 15.46 2.09 21.23
CA LEU A 116 15.02 3.49 21.36
C LEU A 116 14.70 4.12 19.99
N ALA A 117 15.33 3.68 18.91
CA ALA A 117 15.08 4.14 17.54
C ALA A 117 13.64 3.88 17.05
N ASP A 118 12.93 2.90 17.62
CA ASP A 118 11.54 2.57 17.25
C ASP A 118 10.56 3.67 17.62
N VAL A 119 10.91 4.51 18.60
CA VAL A 119 10.08 5.60 19.12
C VAL A 119 10.67 7.00 18.85
N ILE A 120 11.67 7.10 18.00
CA ILE A 120 12.21 8.36 17.48
C ILE A 120 11.71 8.56 16.06
N ASP A 121 10.84 9.52 15.86
CA ASP A 121 10.35 9.92 14.53
C ASP A 121 11.36 10.85 13.86
N VAL A 122 11.58 10.66 12.56
CA VAL A 122 12.44 11.48 11.71
C VAL A 122 11.58 12.35 10.80
N TYR A 123 11.91 13.65 10.77
CA TYR A 123 11.26 14.64 9.91
C TYR A 123 12.30 15.28 9.00
N TYR A 124 11.87 15.68 7.81
CA TYR A 124 12.69 16.25 6.77
C TYR A 124 12.00 17.39 6.04
N ALA A 125 12.75 18.39 5.60
CA ALA A 125 12.35 19.36 4.62
C ALA A 125 13.57 19.92 3.86
N GLU A 126 13.37 20.30 2.61
CA GLU A 126 14.33 21.12 1.87
C GLU A 126 14.33 22.54 2.39
N GLY A 127 15.51 23.18 2.40
CA GLY A 127 15.70 24.54 2.88
C GLY A 127 16.03 24.65 4.36
N GLU A 128 16.21 25.89 4.78
CA GLU A 128 16.56 26.28 6.15
C GLU A 128 15.33 26.73 6.92
N TYR A 129 15.06 26.09 8.06
CA TYR A 129 13.92 26.41 8.91
C TYR A 129 14.36 26.87 10.30
N THR A 130 13.56 27.76 10.90
CA THR A 130 13.68 28.14 12.30
C THR A 130 12.50 27.57 13.08
N LEU A 131 12.78 26.64 13.97
CA LEU A 131 11.82 25.85 14.73
C LEU A 131 11.92 26.16 16.23
N ALA A 132 11.93 27.44 16.59
CA ALA A 132 12.11 27.88 17.98
C ALA A 132 11.00 27.39 18.93
N ASP A 133 9.79 27.15 18.43
CA ASP A 133 8.66 26.60 19.15
C ASP A 133 8.63 25.06 19.12
N ARG A 134 9.60 24.43 18.45
CA ARG A 134 9.71 22.96 18.24
C ARG A 134 8.47 22.32 17.60
N ASN A 135 7.68 23.10 16.87
CA ASN A 135 6.53 22.61 16.13
C ASN A 135 6.97 22.13 14.74
N LEU A 136 6.88 20.83 14.49
CA LEU A 136 7.31 20.19 13.23
C LEU A 136 6.18 20.05 12.20
N THR A 137 4.91 20.05 12.65
CA THR A 137 3.77 19.56 11.85
C THR A 137 3.39 20.45 10.65
N THR A 138 3.82 21.69 10.64
CA THR A 138 3.49 22.67 9.58
C THR A 138 4.60 22.91 8.58
N GLN A 139 5.81 22.48 8.85
CA GLN A 139 7.00 22.85 8.08
C GLN A 139 7.82 21.66 7.60
N LEU A 140 7.85 20.56 8.35
CA LEU A 140 8.61 19.36 8.02
C LEU A 140 7.71 18.16 7.76
N THR A 141 8.12 17.31 6.85
CA THR A 141 7.44 16.05 6.52
C THR A 141 7.98 14.89 7.37
N HIS A 142 7.10 14.13 8.00
CA HIS A 142 7.47 12.89 8.69
C HIS A 142 7.86 11.83 7.66
N ILE A 143 9.08 11.26 7.77
CA ILE A 143 9.62 10.26 6.83
C ILE A 143 9.75 8.87 7.43
N GLY A 144 9.38 8.67 8.69
CA GLY A 144 9.37 7.37 9.38
C GLY A 144 10.01 7.42 10.76
N THR A 145 10.05 6.29 11.46
CA THR A 145 10.85 6.15 12.69
C THR A 145 12.33 6.03 12.32
N LEU A 146 13.23 6.31 13.28
CA LEU A 146 14.67 6.18 13.06
C LEU A 146 15.05 4.76 12.63
N THR A 147 14.42 3.73 13.21
CA THR A 147 14.58 2.33 12.75
C THR A 147 14.23 2.16 11.28
N GLN A 148 13.13 2.74 10.83
CA GLN A 148 12.69 2.64 9.43
C GLN A 148 13.63 3.39 8.48
N VAL A 149 14.08 4.58 8.87
CA VAL A 149 15.02 5.40 8.07
C VAL A 149 16.38 4.72 7.97
N LEU A 150 16.89 4.13 9.07
CA LEU A 150 18.14 3.40 9.07
C LEU A 150 18.09 2.09 8.28
N ALA A 151 16.93 1.49 8.15
CA ALA A 151 16.72 0.30 7.31
C ALA A 151 16.49 0.64 5.83
N ALA A 152 16.20 1.90 5.51
CA ALA A 152 15.99 2.33 4.13
C ALA A 152 17.32 2.38 3.36
N ILE A 153 17.33 1.88 2.12
CA ILE A 153 18.50 1.92 1.23
C ILE A 153 18.60 3.29 0.52
N SER A 154 17.56 4.11 0.60
CA SER A 154 17.47 5.41 -0.09
C SER A 154 18.13 6.54 0.71
N SER A 155 18.65 7.54 -0.01
CA SER A 155 19.12 8.79 0.58
C SER A 155 18.00 9.57 1.27
N THR A 156 18.36 10.32 2.32
CA THR A 156 17.46 11.29 2.96
C THR A 156 17.31 12.54 2.09
N ALA A 157 18.40 12.97 1.46
CA ALA A 157 18.44 14.06 0.49
C ALA A 157 19.49 13.82 -0.58
N SER A 158 19.33 14.40 -1.75
CA SER A 158 20.31 14.38 -2.84
C SER A 158 20.14 15.61 -3.73
N GLY A 159 21.21 16.04 -4.36
CA GLY A 159 21.19 17.18 -5.27
C GLY A 159 22.50 17.30 -6.04
N ASP A 160 22.52 18.29 -6.94
CA ASP A 160 23.68 18.67 -7.74
C ASP A 160 24.13 20.07 -7.30
N LEU A 161 25.44 20.30 -7.20
CA LEU A 161 26.01 21.58 -6.83
C LEU A 161 27.10 21.97 -7.82
N LEU A 162 26.96 23.14 -8.45
CA LEU A 162 28.06 23.76 -9.19
C LEU A 162 29.16 24.24 -8.22
N ALA A 163 30.31 24.56 -8.75
CA ALA A 163 31.41 25.10 -7.93
C ALA A 163 30.92 26.33 -7.14
N THR A 164 31.22 26.34 -5.83
CA THR A 164 30.82 27.38 -4.86
C THR A 164 29.35 27.43 -4.46
N GLU A 165 28.50 26.57 -5.01
CA GLU A 165 27.10 26.50 -4.60
C GLU A 165 26.91 25.77 -3.28
N THR A 166 25.80 26.04 -2.63
CA THR A 166 25.39 25.41 -1.38
C THR A 166 23.91 25.05 -1.42
N ASP A 167 23.57 23.93 -0.80
CA ASP A 167 22.20 23.53 -0.53
C ASP A 167 21.99 23.37 0.97
N THR A 168 20.75 23.47 1.43
CA THR A 168 20.42 23.32 2.85
C THR A 168 19.20 22.46 3.01
N VAL A 169 19.27 21.55 3.97
CA VAL A 169 18.15 20.70 4.37
C VAL A 169 17.93 20.78 5.87
N THR A 170 16.72 20.60 6.32
CA THR A 170 16.40 20.53 7.75
C THR A 170 15.99 19.12 8.12
N ILE A 171 16.66 18.54 9.11
CA ILE A 171 16.35 17.23 9.68
C ILE A 171 15.98 17.43 11.14
N ALA A 172 14.86 16.83 11.57
CA ALA A 172 14.47 16.81 12.96
C ALA A 172 14.19 15.40 13.46
N LEU A 173 14.55 15.17 14.72
CA LEU A 173 14.25 13.95 15.47
C LEU A 173 13.27 14.31 16.57
N LYS A 174 12.17 13.55 16.71
CA LYS A 174 11.17 13.72 17.77
C LYS A 174 10.95 12.39 18.48
N MET A 175 11.03 12.40 19.82
CA MET A 175 10.60 11.25 20.60
C MET A 175 9.06 11.22 20.64
N GLN A 176 8.47 10.08 20.30
CA GLN A 176 7.02 9.92 20.32
C GLN A 176 6.46 10.15 21.73
N GLU A 177 5.33 10.83 21.82
CA GLU A 177 4.65 11.09 23.09
C GLU A 177 4.11 9.81 23.76
N SER A 178 3.92 8.76 22.96
CA SER A 178 3.50 7.42 23.40
C SER A 178 4.62 6.56 23.98
N ALA A 179 5.88 7.00 23.93
CA ALA A 179 7.00 6.25 24.49
C ALA A 179 6.84 6.06 26.01
N ASN A 180 6.88 4.80 26.43
CA ASN A 180 6.67 4.38 27.81
C ASN A 180 7.99 4.05 28.55
N ASN A 181 7.89 3.53 29.77
CA ASN A 181 9.05 3.20 30.60
C ASN A 181 9.96 2.09 30.05
N ASP A 182 9.55 1.36 28.99
CA ASP A 182 10.37 0.32 28.36
C ASP A 182 11.58 0.90 27.61
N TYR A 183 11.56 2.20 27.36
CA TYR A 183 12.64 2.96 26.72
C TYR A 183 13.51 3.74 27.69
N GLN A 184 13.17 3.71 28.99
CA GLN A 184 13.92 4.44 30.00
C GLN A 184 15.33 3.86 30.19
N GLY A 185 16.34 4.74 30.20
CA GLY A 185 17.74 4.35 30.34
C GLY A 185 18.39 3.76 29.10
N LEU A 186 17.65 3.68 27.98
CA LEU A 186 18.24 3.35 26.68
C LEU A 186 18.94 4.57 26.07
N SER A 187 19.95 4.32 25.26
CA SER A 187 20.67 5.37 24.52
C SER A 187 20.89 4.93 23.08
N ILE A 188 20.99 5.90 22.21
CA ILE A 188 21.52 5.75 20.86
C ILE A 188 22.68 6.74 20.76
N GLY A 189 23.85 6.26 20.35
CA GLY A 189 25.06 7.08 20.26
C GLY A 189 25.74 6.89 18.92
N SER A 190 26.85 6.17 18.93
CA SER A 190 27.62 5.89 17.72
C SER A 190 27.00 4.87 16.78
N GLU A 191 25.79 4.38 17.06
CA GLU A 191 25.10 3.36 16.26
C GLU A 191 24.44 3.95 15.01
N PHE A 192 24.36 5.28 14.89
CA PHE A 192 23.92 5.95 13.66
C PHE A 192 24.80 7.16 13.34
N ALA A 193 24.84 7.53 12.08
CA ALA A 193 25.54 8.72 11.58
C ALA A 193 24.76 9.41 10.47
N VAL A 194 25.00 10.71 10.30
CA VAL A 194 24.62 11.46 9.11
C VAL A 194 25.80 11.40 8.15
N GLN A 195 25.64 10.76 7.00
CA GLN A 195 26.68 10.55 6.00
C GLN A 195 26.40 11.40 4.76
N LEU A 196 27.40 12.15 4.32
CA LEU A 196 27.42 12.85 3.06
C LEU A 196 28.38 12.14 2.10
N LEU A 197 27.87 11.72 0.95
CA LEU A 197 28.66 11.20 -0.16
C LEU A 197 28.57 12.19 -1.32
N ALA A 198 29.66 12.43 -2.00
CA ALA A 198 29.70 13.23 -3.20
C ALA A 198 30.54 12.57 -4.29
N THR A 199 30.12 12.76 -5.53
CA THR A 199 30.85 12.34 -6.71
C THR A 199 30.81 13.45 -7.74
N GLN A 200 31.81 13.50 -8.61
CA GLN A 200 31.81 14.47 -9.69
C GLN A 200 30.54 14.34 -10.54
N LEU A 201 29.94 15.46 -10.83
CA LEU A 201 28.91 15.54 -11.88
C LEU A 201 29.62 15.34 -13.24
N THR A 202 29.08 14.44 -14.06
CA THR A 202 29.72 14.07 -15.32
C THR A 202 29.39 15.02 -16.46
N TYR A 203 28.61 16.08 -16.20
CA TYR A 203 28.25 17.13 -17.15
C TYR A 203 28.27 18.49 -16.45
N GLU A 204 28.72 19.51 -17.15
CA GLU A 204 28.73 20.91 -16.72
C GLU A 204 27.98 21.76 -17.75
N LYS A 205 27.27 22.79 -17.28
CA LYS A 205 26.48 23.69 -18.15
C LYS A 205 27.20 25.02 -18.43
N ASP A 206 28.47 25.16 -18.05
CA ASP A 206 29.18 26.44 -18.01
C ASP A 206 30.38 26.55 -18.94
N SER A 207 30.68 25.55 -19.75
CA SER A 207 31.77 25.61 -20.69
C SER A 207 31.39 26.39 -21.95
N PHE A 208 32.33 27.18 -22.46
CA PHE A 208 32.19 27.96 -23.71
C PHE A 208 32.25 27.06 -24.96
N ASP A 209 32.46 25.76 -24.78
CA ASP A 209 32.43 24.76 -25.83
C ASP A 209 31.71 23.49 -25.38
N ASP A 210 30.93 22.89 -26.23
CA ASP A 210 30.13 21.69 -25.97
C ASP A 210 30.98 20.39 -25.87
N GLN A 211 32.31 20.47 -25.75
CA GLN A 211 33.19 19.31 -25.81
C GLN A 211 33.10 18.39 -24.58
N TYR A 212 32.58 18.88 -23.47
CA TYR A 212 32.42 18.09 -22.22
C TYR A 212 31.00 18.11 -21.68
N ASP A 213 30.09 18.83 -22.33
CA ASP A 213 28.68 18.87 -21.96
C ASP A 213 27.98 17.61 -22.45
N LYS A 214 27.77 16.64 -21.57
CA LYS A 214 26.88 15.52 -21.84
C LYS A 214 25.39 15.88 -21.65
N MET A 215 25.09 17.16 -21.47
CA MET A 215 23.74 17.69 -21.37
C MET A 215 23.46 18.67 -22.52
N ALA A 216 22.39 18.40 -23.26
CA ALA A 216 21.83 19.33 -24.23
C ALA A 216 20.64 20.07 -23.61
N THR A 217 20.62 21.40 -23.67
CA THR A 217 19.38 22.18 -23.49
C THR A 217 18.75 22.39 -24.85
N ILE A 218 17.45 22.05 -24.97
CA ILE A 218 16.76 22.02 -26.26
C ILE A 218 15.45 22.81 -26.19
N ASP A 219 15.16 23.54 -27.25
CA ASP A 219 13.96 24.38 -27.36
C ASP A 219 13.03 23.93 -28.51
N THR A 220 13.50 23.04 -29.38
CA THR A 220 12.80 22.64 -30.60
C THR A 220 12.82 21.12 -30.83
N GLU A 221 11.87 20.62 -31.64
CA GLU A 221 11.85 19.22 -32.08
C GLU A 221 13.14 18.82 -32.84
N ALA A 222 13.67 19.72 -33.65
CA ALA A 222 14.89 19.44 -34.42
C ALA A 222 16.09 19.21 -33.49
N GLU A 223 16.26 20.07 -32.50
CA GLU A 223 17.31 19.92 -31.47
C GLU A 223 17.11 18.66 -30.62
N LEU A 224 15.86 18.29 -30.27
CA LEU A 224 15.58 17.05 -29.57
C LEU A 224 16.03 15.84 -30.40
N ARG A 225 15.74 15.82 -31.70
CA ARG A 225 16.14 14.72 -32.58
C ARG A 225 17.65 14.66 -32.78
N GLU A 226 18.32 15.81 -32.88
CA GLU A 226 19.78 15.92 -32.94
C GLU A 226 20.43 15.43 -31.65
N ALA A 227 19.93 15.87 -30.46
CA ALA A 227 20.43 15.43 -29.18
C ALA A 227 20.25 13.93 -28.95
N LEU A 228 19.16 13.35 -29.40
CA LEU A 228 18.92 11.90 -29.32
C LEU A 228 19.85 11.10 -30.28
N ALA A 229 20.23 11.68 -31.41
CA ALA A 229 21.18 11.09 -32.34
C ALA A 229 22.65 11.24 -31.89
N ALA A 230 22.95 12.28 -31.13
CA ALA A 230 24.24 12.54 -30.50
C ALA A 230 24.47 11.71 -29.23
N ASP A 231 25.63 11.81 -28.63
CA ASP A 231 26.01 11.05 -27.40
C ASP A 231 25.74 11.83 -26.11
N TYR A 232 24.59 12.51 -26.04
CA TYR A 232 24.16 13.14 -24.80
C TYR A 232 23.53 12.12 -23.85
N ASP A 233 23.94 12.14 -22.58
CA ASP A 233 23.37 11.32 -21.51
C ASP A 233 22.16 12.00 -20.88
N ARG A 234 22.06 13.34 -20.98
CA ARG A 234 20.96 14.15 -20.45
C ARG A 234 20.52 15.21 -21.46
N ILE A 235 19.21 15.34 -21.60
CA ILE A 235 18.53 16.35 -22.41
C ILE A 235 17.60 17.10 -21.48
N GLN A 236 17.76 18.43 -21.40
CA GLN A 236 16.89 19.31 -20.63
C GLN A 236 16.06 20.16 -21.57
N LEU A 237 14.77 20.27 -21.32
CA LEU A 237 13.91 21.17 -22.08
C LEU A 237 14.16 22.63 -21.65
N GLY A 238 14.27 23.53 -22.60
CA GLY A 238 14.28 24.97 -22.42
C GLY A 238 12.98 25.64 -22.87
N ALA A 239 12.13 24.92 -23.61
CA ALA A 239 10.82 25.36 -24.08
C ALA A 239 9.83 24.20 -24.23
N ASN A 240 8.55 24.51 -24.45
CA ASN A 240 7.57 23.52 -24.88
C ASN A 240 7.86 23.07 -26.31
N ILE A 241 7.82 21.75 -26.54
CA ILE A 241 8.09 21.14 -27.84
C ILE A 241 6.85 20.41 -28.33
N GLU A 242 6.38 20.76 -29.51
CA GLU A 242 5.33 20.02 -30.21
C GLU A 242 5.99 19.13 -31.28
N LEU A 243 5.76 17.81 -31.20
CA LEU A 243 6.33 16.84 -32.12
C LEU A 243 5.45 16.68 -33.37
N THR A 244 6.07 16.76 -34.52
CA THR A 244 5.39 16.50 -35.80
C THR A 244 5.35 15.01 -36.14
N ASP A 245 6.30 14.20 -35.63
CA ASP A 245 6.34 12.75 -35.81
C ASP A 245 6.91 12.04 -34.56
N SER A 246 6.74 10.73 -34.51
CA SER A 246 7.24 9.90 -33.41
C SER A 246 8.74 10.04 -33.22
N VAL A 247 9.16 9.96 -31.96
CA VAL A 247 10.56 9.97 -31.54
C VAL A 247 10.97 8.59 -31.11
N VAL A 248 12.14 8.12 -31.57
CA VAL A 248 12.69 6.81 -31.21
C VAL A 248 13.92 6.97 -30.34
N ILE A 249 13.93 6.32 -29.18
CA ILE A 249 15.14 6.14 -28.37
C ILE A 249 15.79 4.83 -28.85
N PRO A 250 16.95 4.87 -29.51
CA PRO A 250 17.54 3.68 -30.13
C PRO A 250 17.99 2.63 -29.09
N ALA A 251 18.01 1.37 -29.49
CA ALA A 251 18.60 0.31 -28.68
C ALA A 251 20.07 0.62 -28.35
N GLY A 252 20.45 0.43 -27.09
CA GLY A 252 21.79 0.74 -26.59
C GLY A 252 21.98 2.21 -26.16
N LYS A 253 21.12 3.14 -26.57
CA LYS A 253 21.14 4.53 -26.06
C LYS A 253 20.65 4.57 -24.61
N THR A 254 21.38 5.29 -23.79
CA THR A 254 20.93 5.66 -22.42
C THR A 254 20.77 7.18 -22.37
N VAL A 255 19.60 7.68 -22.01
CA VAL A 255 19.35 9.11 -21.94
C VAL A 255 18.35 9.44 -20.83
N THR A 256 18.62 10.55 -20.15
CA THR A 256 17.67 11.19 -19.21
C THR A 256 17.07 12.42 -19.91
N ILE A 257 15.74 12.51 -19.93
CA ILE A 257 15.02 13.71 -20.38
C ILE A 257 14.50 14.42 -19.13
N ASP A 258 15.01 15.61 -18.88
CA ASP A 258 14.54 16.51 -17.85
C ASP A 258 13.54 17.50 -18.48
N LEU A 259 12.29 17.40 -18.05
CA LEU A 259 11.22 18.25 -18.57
C LEU A 259 11.35 19.70 -18.13
N ALA A 260 12.04 19.97 -17.01
CA ALA A 260 12.32 21.32 -16.48
C ALA A 260 11.07 22.25 -16.45
N GLY A 261 9.88 21.68 -16.18
CA GLY A 261 8.61 22.41 -16.17
C GLY A 261 7.93 22.55 -17.54
N TYR A 262 8.55 22.10 -18.62
CA TYR A 262 8.02 22.24 -19.99
C TYR A 262 7.25 20.99 -20.44
N THR A 263 6.57 21.14 -21.57
CA THR A 263 5.75 20.09 -22.16
C THR A 263 6.35 19.61 -23.48
N VAL A 264 6.45 18.27 -23.64
CA VAL A 264 6.57 17.63 -24.95
C VAL A 264 5.20 17.12 -25.32
N SER A 265 4.63 17.58 -26.43
CA SER A 265 3.28 17.22 -26.86
C SER A 265 3.27 16.75 -28.31
N GLN A 266 2.25 15.93 -28.62
CA GLN A 266 1.89 15.60 -30.00
C GLN A 266 0.36 15.48 -30.08
N GLU A 267 -0.22 16.23 -31.02
CA GLU A 267 -1.61 16.04 -31.44
C GLU A 267 -1.58 15.55 -32.90
N LYS A 268 -2.18 14.43 -33.18
CA LYS A 268 -2.08 13.84 -34.52
C LYS A 268 -3.38 13.26 -35.04
N GLU A 269 -3.62 13.52 -36.33
CA GLU A 269 -4.60 12.81 -37.13
C GLU A 269 -3.97 11.50 -37.60
N GLN A 270 -4.35 10.38 -36.99
CA GLN A 270 -3.94 9.04 -37.39
C GLN A 270 -2.42 8.81 -37.52
N VAL A 271 -1.88 8.02 -36.63
CA VAL A 271 -0.42 7.77 -36.56
C VAL A 271 -0.09 6.47 -37.28
N SER A 272 0.97 6.52 -38.06
CA SER A 272 1.62 5.31 -38.65
C SER A 272 2.51 4.59 -37.63
N ALA A 273 2.78 5.20 -36.47
CA ALA A 273 3.61 4.66 -35.42
C ALA A 273 2.77 4.30 -34.19
N TYR A 274 3.22 3.31 -33.43
CA TYR A 274 2.49 2.78 -32.27
C TYR A 274 2.54 3.69 -31.05
N ALA A 275 3.37 4.73 -31.02
CA ALA A 275 3.51 5.66 -29.93
C ALA A 275 4.15 6.99 -30.35
N MET A 276 3.93 8.05 -29.56
CA MET A 276 4.65 9.32 -29.67
C MET A 276 6.14 9.13 -29.38
N ILE A 277 6.49 8.37 -28.33
CA ILE A 277 7.86 7.98 -28.01
C ILE A 277 7.98 6.46 -28.05
N ASP A 278 8.86 5.94 -28.94
CA ASP A 278 9.17 4.52 -29.05
C ASP A 278 10.53 4.26 -28.38
N ASN A 279 10.51 3.77 -27.14
CA ASN A 279 11.73 3.55 -26.37
C ASN A 279 12.25 2.12 -26.55
N LYS A 280 13.38 1.97 -27.26
CA LYS A 280 14.12 0.71 -27.40
C LYS A 280 15.43 0.68 -26.61
N GLY A 281 15.82 1.81 -26.02
CA GLY A 281 17.00 1.99 -25.18
C GLY A 281 16.68 2.03 -23.70
N THR A 282 17.45 2.83 -22.97
CA THR A 282 17.20 3.19 -21.56
C THR A 282 16.81 4.66 -21.51
N LEU A 283 15.55 4.93 -21.18
CA LEU A 283 14.99 6.27 -21.05
C LEU A 283 14.62 6.55 -19.60
N THR A 284 15.18 7.63 -19.05
CA THR A 284 14.76 8.18 -17.76
C THR A 284 14.01 9.49 -17.98
N ILE A 285 12.84 9.64 -17.39
CA ILE A 285 12.06 10.87 -17.38
C ILE A 285 12.14 11.48 -15.98
N MET A 286 12.47 12.75 -15.93
CA MET A 286 12.43 13.57 -14.72
C MET A 286 11.91 14.97 -15.04
N ASP A 287 11.58 15.72 -14.01
CA ASP A 287 11.14 17.11 -14.07
C ASP A 287 11.74 17.85 -12.87
N SER A 288 12.79 18.60 -13.11
CA SER A 288 13.55 19.28 -12.06
C SER A 288 12.85 20.54 -11.52
N VAL A 289 11.85 21.06 -12.25
CA VAL A 289 11.14 22.31 -11.89
C VAL A 289 9.72 22.05 -11.40
N GLY A 290 9.07 20.99 -11.88
CA GLY A 290 7.66 20.68 -11.62
C GLY A 290 6.73 21.20 -12.72
N ASN A 291 5.59 20.51 -12.87
CA ASN A 291 4.56 20.73 -13.91
C ASN A 291 4.98 20.34 -15.35
N GLY A 292 6.17 19.81 -15.55
CA GLY A 292 6.60 19.26 -16.83
C GLY A 292 5.80 18.04 -17.23
N LYS A 293 5.52 17.88 -18.53
CA LYS A 293 4.74 16.75 -19.00
C LYS A 293 5.08 16.26 -20.40
N ILE A 294 4.79 15.00 -20.64
CA ILE A 294 4.75 14.36 -21.96
C ILE A 294 3.27 14.03 -22.23
N SER A 295 2.68 14.63 -23.27
CA SER A 295 1.24 14.59 -23.53
C SER A 295 0.96 14.22 -24.96
N TYR A 296 0.08 13.23 -25.15
CA TYR A 296 -0.34 12.77 -26.47
C TYR A 296 -1.87 12.77 -26.61
N ALA A 297 -2.36 13.17 -27.80
CA ALA A 297 -3.76 13.08 -28.17
C ALA A 297 -3.94 12.65 -29.63
N ASP A 298 -4.81 11.67 -29.89
CA ASP A 298 -5.42 11.47 -31.21
C ASP A 298 -6.60 12.44 -31.36
N VAL A 299 -6.67 13.17 -32.47
CA VAL A 299 -7.69 14.21 -32.68
C VAL A 299 -8.75 13.82 -33.71
N THR A 300 -8.58 12.69 -34.44
CA THR A 300 -9.57 12.19 -35.39
C THR A 300 -9.95 10.74 -35.14
N ALA A 301 -11.27 10.47 -35.31
CA ALA A 301 -11.79 9.12 -35.20
C ALA A 301 -11.26 8.24 -36.35
N TYR A 302 -10.76 7.07 -36.02
CA TYR A 302 -10.36 6.06 -36.99
C TYR A 302 -11.58 5.52 -37.73
N THR A 303 -11.69 5.83 -39.02
CA THR A 303 -12.81 5.35 -39.85
C THR A 303 -12.53 4.05 -40.60
N ASN A 304 -11.27 3.63 -40.72
CA ASN A 304 -10.90 2.47 -41.54
C ASN A 304 -9.64 1.70 -41.13
N ASP A 305 -9.15 1.82 -39.88
CA ASP A 305 -7.91 1.18 -39.51
C ASP A 305 -8.08 -0.14 -38.73
N PRO A 306 -7.27 -1.15 -39.00
CA PRO A 306 -7.29 -2.45 -38.34
C PRO A 306 -6.74 -2.46 -36.91
N GLY A 307 -6.73 -1.33 -36.20
CA GLY A 307 -6.84 -1.47 -34.76
C GLY A 307 -5.59 -1.31 -33.91
N TRP A 308 -4.81 -0.25 -34.09
CA TRP A 308 -3.75 0.03 -33.11
C TRP A 308 -3.85 1.48 -32.64
N ALA A 309 -4.17 1.66 -31.36
CA ALA A 309 -4.18 2.96 -30.73
C ALA A 309 -2.76 3.44 -30.50
N SER A 310 -2.55 4.75 -30.67
CA SER A 310 -1.26 5.37 -30.36
C SER A 310 -1.07 5.58 -28.86
N ASN A 311 0.04 5.14 -28.35
CA ASN A 311 0.42 5.31 -26.96
C ASN A 311 1.27 6.58 -26.79
N THR A 312 1.34 7.14 -25.61
CA THR A 312 2.26 8.25 -25.35
C THR A 312 3.69 7.72 -25.34
N ILE A 313 3.98 6.67 -24.59
CA ILE A 313 5.26 5.97 -24.63
C ILE A 313 5.03 4.47 -24.84
N ARG A 314 5.65 3.91 -25.87
CA ARG A 314 5.82 2.47 -25.99
C ARG A 314 7.22 2.10 -25.52
N ASN A 315 7.29 1.27 -24.50
CA ASN A 315 8.55 0.82 -23.95
C ASN A 315 8.89 -0.59 -24.40
N GLU A 316 9.91 -0.73 -25.25
CA GLU A 316 10.53 -2.00 -25.67
C GLU A 316 11.89 -2.23 -25.00
N GLY A 317 12.40 -1.24 -24.25
CA GLY A 317 13.66 -1.25 -23.50
C GLY A 317 13.47 -1.07 -22.01
N VAL A 318 14.18 -0.10 -21.44
CA VAL A 318 14.09 0.28 -20.02
C VAL A 318 13.53 1.69 -19.94
N LEU A 319 12.44 1.87 -19.19
CA LEU A 319 11.83 3.16 -18.89
C LEU A 319 11.85 3.39 -17.38
N ILE A 320 12.37 4.55 -16.97
CA ILE A 320 12.38 4.99 -15.57
C ILE A 320 11.68 6.36 -15.49
N VAL A 321 10.66 6.48 -14.64
CA VAL A 321 9.94 7.72 -14.39
C VAL A 321 10.20 8.14 -12.95
N ASN A 322 10.97 9.20 -12.77
CA ASN A 322 11.30 9.74 -11.44
C ASN A 322 10.36 10.89 -11.04
N SER A 323 9.99 11.75 -11.99
CA SER A 323 9.07 12.87 -11.77
C SER A 323 8.45 13.34 -13.10
N GLY A 324 7.61 14.36 -13.08
CA GLY A 324 6.86 14.85 -14.23
C GLY A 324 5.57 14.08 -14.49
N MET A 325 4.87 14.43 -15.56
CA MET A 325 3.61 13.78 -15.94
C MET A 325 3.75 13.10 -17.32
N ILE A 326 3.26 11.89 -17.41
CA ILE A 326 3.07 11.17 -18.69
C ILE A 326 1.58 10.95 -18.85
N GLU A 327 0.97 11.57 -19.86
CA GLU A 327 -0.47 11.48 -20.06
C GLU A 327 -0.85 11.13 -21.52
N ASN A 328 -1.95 10.38 -21.66
CA ASN A 328 -2.68 10.21 -22.91
C ASN A 328 -4.07 10.81 -22.72
N VAL A 329 -4.37 11.85 -23.48
CA VAL A 329 -5.61 12.63 -23.38
C VAL A 329 -6.58 12.40 -24.55
N THR A 330 -6.36 11.36 -25.34
CA THR A 330 -7.27 10.95 -26.41
C THR A 330 -8.68 10.75 -25.90
N SER A 331 -9.68 11.37 -26.53
CA SER A 331 -11.07 11.33 -26.07
C SER A 331 -11.78 10.04 -26.47
N ASP A 332 -12.83 9.64 -25.70
CA ASP A 332 -13.68 8.48 -26.01
C ASP A 332 -14.31 8.52 -27.39
N GLU A 333 -14.63 9.71 -27.90
CA GLU A 333 -15.24 9.89 -29.21
C GLU A 333 -14.32 9.47 -30.35
N VAL A 334 -13.02 9.54 -30.14
CA VAL A 334 -11.97 9.18 -31.13
C VAL A 334 -11.67 7.68 -31.10
N MET A 335 -12.00 6.99 -30.02
CA MET A 335 -11.56 5.62 -29.73
C MET A 335 -12.47 4.53 -30.27
N SER A 336 -12.84 4.54 -31.54
CA SER A 336 -13.66 3.43 -32.07
C SER A 336 -12.91 2.09 -32.25
N TYR A 337 -11.58 2.07 -32.25
CA TYR A 337 -10.75 0.88 -32.56
C TYR A 337 -9.40 0.80 -31.84
N GLY A 338 -9.32 1.03 -30.57
CA GLY A 338 -8.09 0.81 -29.83
C GLY A 338 -8.08 1.51 -28.48
N TYR A 339 -7.19 1.09 -27.60
CA TYR A 339 -7.11 1.63 -26.26
C TYR A 339 -5.77 2.33 -26.09
N PRO A 340 -5.71 3.67 -26.22
CA PRO A 340 -4.48 4.43 -26.02
C PRO A 340 -4.06 4.40 -24.54
N HIS A 341 -2.78 4.15 -24.32
CA HIS A 341 -2.19 4.10 -23.00
C HIS A 341 -1.18 5.24 -22.82
N ALA A 342 -0.99 5.74 -21.61
CA ALA A 342 0.12 6.62 -21.31
C ALA A 342 1.45 5.85 -21.44
N ILE A 343 1.50 4.62 -20.95
CA ILE A 343 2.66 3.73 -21.10
C ILE A 343 2.20 2.35 -21.59
N ASP A 344 2.75 1.91 -22.72
CA ASP A 344 2.65 0.54 -23.20
C ASP A 344 3.97 -0.20 -22.92
N ALA A 345 4.01 -0.93 -21.82
CA ALA A 345 5.14 -1.79 -21.49
C ALA A 345 5.08 -3.05 -22.35
N TYR A 346 5.88 -3.06 -23.42
CA TYR A 346 5.88 -4.12 -24.40
C TYR A 346 6.75 -5.30 -23.99
N GLN A 347 6.58 -6.44 -24.65
CA GLN A 347 7.21 -7.71 -24.28
C GLN A 347 8.73 -7.59 -24.05
N GLY A 348 9.21 -8.07 -22.91
CA GLY A 348 10.61 -8.06 -22.54
C GLY A 348 11.14 -6.75 -21.99
N SER A 349 10.31 -5.70 -21.92
CA SER A 349 10.70 -4.40 -21.39
C SER A 349 10.70 -4.34 -19.86
N VAL A 350 11.38 -3.34 -19.32
CA VAL A 350 11.35 -2.98 -17.90
C VAL A 350 10.86 -1.54 -17.77
N THR A 351 9.79 -1.33 -17.01
CA THR A 351 9.26 0.00 -16.67
C THR A 351 9.31 0.18 -15.16
N THR A 352 9.89 1.28 -14.69
CA THR A 352 9.97 1.61 -13.26
C THR A 352 9.40 3.01 -13.02
N ILE A 353 8.40 3.11 -12.16
CA ILE A 353 7.79 4.36 -11.73
C ILE A 353 8.20 4.62 -10.28
N ASN A 354 9.10 5.57 -10.08
CA ASN A 354 9.55 6.00 -8.76
C ASN A 354 8.75 7.22 -8.26
N GLY A 355 8.24 8.04 -9.19
CA GLY A 355 7.51 9.27 -8.88
C GLY A 355 6.71 9.77 -10.07
N GLY A 356 6.27 11.04 -9.99
CA GLY A 356 5.50 11.68 -11.05
C GLY A 356 4.05 11.22 -11.16
N ILE A 357 3.43 11.50 -12.31
CA ILE A 357 2.03 11.19 -12.59
C ILE A 357 1.95 10.42 -13.90
N VAL A 358 1.30 9.26 -13.91
CA VAL A 358 0.97 8.52 -15.12
C VAL A 358 -0.54 8.48 -15.26
N LYS A 359 -1.07 9.00 -16.38
CA LYS A 359 -2.51 9.22 -16.57
C LYS A 359 -2.96 8.84 -17.98
N SER A 360 -4.10 8.18 -18.08
CA SER A 360 -4.86 8.08 -19.33
C SER A 360 -6.26 8.65 -19.12
N ALA A 361 -6.84 9.27 -20.14
CA ALA A 361 -8.15 9.90 -20.02
C ALA A 361 -9.25 8.88 -19.65
N ASN A 362 -9.22 7.68 -20.24
CA ASN A 362 -10.40 6.81 -20.21
C ASN A 362 -10.15 5.34 -19.89
N TYR A 363 -8.92 4.81 -20.04
CA TYR A 363 -8.64 3.37 -19.95
C TYR A 363 -7.40 3.05 -19.13
N ASP A 364 -6.70 1.98 -19.52
CA ASP A 364 -5.48 1.56 -18.87
C ASP A 364 -4.41 2.64 -19.07
N CYS A 365 -3.93 3.26 -17.99
CA CYS A 365 -2.83 4.22 -18.11
C CYS A 365 -1.49 3.51 -18.35
N ILE A 366 -1.32 2.31 -17.78
CA ILE A 366 -0.17 1.44 -18.03
C ILE A 366 -0.70 0.09 -18.51
N ARG A 367 -0.32 -0.31 -19.72
CA ARG A 367 -0.55 -1.66 -20.22
C ARG A 367 0.73 -2.48 -20.15
N MET A 368 0.66 -3.67 -19.59
CA MET A 368 1.71 -4.68 -19.65
C MET A 368 1.36 -5.71 -20.73
N PHE A 369 2.05 -5.65 -21.86
CA PHE A 369 1.82 -6.57 -22.98
C PHE A 369 2.74 -7.79 -22.86
N CYS A 370 2.26 -8.83 -22.19
CA CYS A 370 3.02 -10.05 -21.89
C CYS A 370 2.80 -11.12 -22.96
N ASN A 371 3.38 -10.94 -24.14
CA ASN A 371 3.16 -11.82 -25.31
C ASN A 371 4.35 -12.74 -25.63
N SER A 372 5.34 -12.83 -24.76
CA SER A 372 6.50 -13.69 -24.92
C SER A 372 6.54 -14.77 -23.85
N GLU A 373 6.84 -16.00 -24.23
CA GLU A 373 7.03 -17.12 -23.30
C GLU A 373 8.41 -17.11 -22.61
N SER A 374 9.35 -16.34 -23.14
CA SER A 374 10.76 -16.32 -22.70
C SER A 374 11.25 -14.97 -22.19
N LEU A 375 10.59 -13.87 -22.57
CA LEU A 375 10.99 -12.51 -22.20
C LEU A 375 9.95 -11.91 -21.27
N ALA A 376 10.32 -11.72 -20.01
CA ALA A 376 9.44 -11.12 -19.02
C ALA A 376 9.21 -9.62 -19.29
N THR A 377 7.95 -9.20 -19.42
CA THR A 377 7.58 -7.79 -19.32
C THR A 377 7.50 -7.43 -17.84
N THR A 378 8.31 -6.46 -17.40
CA THR A 378 8.41 -6.09 -15.98
C THR A 378 7.94 -4.65 -15.76
N VAL A 379 7.05 -4.45 -14.79
CA VAL A 379 6.65 -3.12 -14.31
C VAL A 379 6.84 -3.05 -12.81
N ASN A 380 7.60 -2.06 -12.36
CA ASN A 380 7.82 -1.75 -10.95
C ASN A 380 7.20 -0.39 -10.65
N ILE A 381 6.29 -0.32 -9.68
CA ILE A 381 5.67 0.92 -9.19
C ILE A 381 6.08 1.10 -7.75
N ASN A 382 7.07 1.96 -7.52
CA ASN A 382 7.63 2.26 -6.21
C ASN A 382 7.00 3.52 -5.60
N GLY A 383 6.47 4.42 -6.44
CA GLY A 383 5.91 5.70 -6.03
C GLY A 383 5.04 6.34 -7.11
N GLY A 384 4.82 7.65 -6.99
CA GLY A 384 4.05 8.44 -7.95
C GLY A 384 2.53 8.29 -7.83
N THR A 385 1.81 8.93 -8.76
CA THR A 385 0.35 8.86 -8.85
C THR A 385 -0.06 8.22 -10.16
N ILE A 386 -0.78 7.14 -10.08
CA ILE A 386 -1.31 6.38 -11.20
C ILE A 386 -2.80 6.71 -11.32
N ILE A 387 -3.18 7.39 -12.40
CA ILE A 387 -4.56 7.81 -12.64
C ILE A 387 -5.18 6.90 -13.69
N ASN A 388 -6.21 6.19 -13.27
CA ASN A 388 -6.86 5.10 -13.96
C ASN A 388 -6.08 3.78 -13.85
N ARG A 389 -6.24 2.87 -14.77
CA ARG A 389 -6.02 1.44 -14.59
C ARG A 389 -4.63 0.99 -15.02
N VAL A 390 -4.01 0.09 -14.27
CA VAL A 390 -2.88 -0.73 -14.71
C VAL A 390 -3.41 -2.07 -15.21
N SER A 391 -3.13 -2.41 -16.46
CA SER A 391 -3.55 -3.66 -17.09
C SER A 391 -2.40 -4.64 -17.19
N PHE A 392 -2.56 -5.79 -16.55
CA PHE A 392 -1.62 -6.90 -16.52
C PHE A 392 -2.25 -8.10 -17.19
N GLN A 393 -1.86 -8.39 -18.43
CA GLN A 393 -2.56 -9.38 -19.24
C GLN A 393 -1.67 -10.09 -20.26
N ASP A 394 -1.94 -11.35 -20.50
CA ASP A 394 -1.55 -12.08 -21.70
C ASP A 394 -2.62 -11.87 -22.77
N PRO A 395 -2.33 -11.19 -23.90
CA PRO A 395 -3.33 -10.93 -24.93
C PRO A 395 -3.81 -12.19 -25.67
N ALA A 396 -3.10 -13.29 -25.54
CA ALA A 396 -3.49 -14.57 -26.11
C ALA A 396 -3.50 -15.63 -25.01
N ALA A 397 -4.67 -15.92 -24.43
CA ALA A 397 -4.87 -16.89 -23.35
C ALA A 397 -4.27 -18.28 -23.57
N SER A 398 -3.86 -18.60 -24.80
CA SER A 398 -3.19 -19.86 -25.18
C SER A 398 -1.66 -19.79 -25.12
N ARG A 399 -1.08 -18.60 -24.88
CA ARG A 399 0.36 -18.40 -24.77
C ARG A 399 0.72 -18.24 -23.30
N ALA A 400 1.77 -18.91 -22.87
CA ALA A 400 2.32 -18.79 -21.52
C ALA A 400 3.12 -17.47 -21.40
N GLY A 401 2.47 -16.32 -21.63
CA GLY A 401 3.10 -15.00 -21.56
C GLY A 401 3.78 -14.76 -20.22
N TYR A 402 4.97 -14.16 -20.24
CA TYR A 402 5.77 -13.93 -19.05
C TYR A 402 5.71 -12.46 -18.62
N GLY A 403 5.24 -12.22 -17.41
CA GLY A 403 5.09 -10.88 -16.84
C GLY A 403 5.38 -10.82 -15.37
N VAL A 404 5.96 -9.69 -14.93
CA VAL A 404 6.25 -9.40 -13.52
C VAL A 404 5.76 -7.99 -13.20
N LEU A 405 4.78 -7.89 -12.30
CA LEU A 405 4.28 -6.61 -11.78
C LEU A 405 4.63 -6.52 -10.30
N ASN A 406 5.39 -5.49 -9.91
CA ASN A 406 5.74 -5.20 -8.53
C ASN A 406 5.18 -3.83 -8.15
N ILE A 407 4.36 -3.77 -7.11
CA ILE A 407 3.83 -2.53 -6.55
C ILE A 407 4.27 -2.46 -5.09
N SER A 408 5.22 -1.60 -4.80
CA SER A 408 5.73 -1.36 -3.44
C SER A 408 5.24 -0.03 -2.85
N GLY A 409 4.72 0.87 -3.71
CA GLY A 409 4.24 2.19 -3.32
C GLY A 409 3.29 2.80 -4.34
N GLY A 410 3.16 4.13 -4.31
CA GLY A 410 2.33 4.91 -5.23
C GLY A 410 0.89 5.10 -4.77
N LYS A 411 0.23 6.06 -5.41
CA LYS A 411 -1.18 6.41 -5.20
C LYS A 411 -1.98 6.07 -6.46
N PHE A 412 -2.95 5.17 -6.33
CA PHE A 412 -3.82 4.74 -7.41
C PHE A 412 -5.18 5.39 -7.27
N ILE A 413 -5.58 6.20 -8.24
CA ILE A 413 -6.85 6.95 -8.23
C ILE A 413 -7.58 6.82 -9.56
N THR A 414 -8.91 7.03 -9.53
CA THR A 414 -9.75 7.11 -10.72
C THR A 414 -10.07 8.56 -11.03
N THR A 415 -10.30 8.88 -12.31
CA THR A 415 -10.83 10.19 -12.70
C THR A 415 -12.26 10.38 -12.18
N ASP A 416 -12.63 11.64 -11.90
CA ASP A 416 -14.00 11.99 -11.50
C ASP A 416 -15.00 11.59 -12.58
N GLY A 417 -16.15 11.06 -12.15
CA GLY A 417 -17.21 10.59 -13.06
C GLY A 417 -17.12 9.14 -13.50
N VAL A 418 -16.03 8.44 -13.20
CA VAL A 418 -15.89 7.01 -13.48
C VAL A 418 -16.66 6.19 -12.44
N SER A 419 -17.41 5.19 -12.91
CA SER A 419 -18.25 4.32 -12.07
C SER A 419 -17.49 3.77 -10.85
N ALA A 420 -18.17 3.67 -9.71
CA ALA A 420 -17.64 3.09 -8.47
C ALA A 420 -17.11 1.64 -8.62
N ASN A 421 -17.40 0.99 -9.74
CA ASN A 421 -16.95 -0.37 -10.06
C ASN A 421 -15.65 -0.42 -10.85
N VAL A 422 -15.02 0.71 -11.19
CA VAL A 422 -13.74 0.72 -11.90
C VAL A 422 -12.66 0.16 -11.01
N ARG A 423 -11.94 -0.80 -11.52
CA ARG A 423 -10.84 -1.50 -10.86
C ARG A 423 -9.54 -0.85 -11.28
N LEU A 424 -8.72 -0.49 -10.31
CA LEU A 424 -7.43 0.16 -10.54
C LEU A 424 -6.37 -0.82 -11.08
N LEU A 425 -6.56 -2.12 -10.85
CA LEU A 425 -5.73 -3.19 -11.40
C LEU A 425 -6.59 -4.15 -12.23
N ASN A 426 -6.23 -4.33 -13.49
CA ASN A 426 -6.88 -5.24 -14.42
C ASN A 426 -5.98 -6.47 -14.66
N PHE A 427 -6.39 -7.60 -14.12
CA PHE A 427 -5.67 -8.87 -14.22
C PHE A 427 -6.41 -9.87 -15.14
N SER A 428 -6.81 -9.43 -16.32
CA SER A 428 -7.45 -10.30 -17.30
C SER A 428 -6.42 -11.20 -18.00
N ASN A 429 -6.79 -12.46 -18.26
CA ASN A 429 -5.97 -13.42 -19.01
C ASN A 429 -4.56 -13.67 -18.44
N VAL A 430 -4.48 -13.90 -17.13
CA VAL A 430 -3.21 -14.24 -16.46
C VAL A 430 -2.75 -15.65 -16.84
N SER A 431 -1.50 -15.80 -17.23
CA SER A 431 -0.85 -17.10 -17.49
C SER A 431 -0.11 -17.62 -16.25
N SER A 432 0.31 -18.89 -16.28
CA SER A 432 1.09 -19.50 -15.18
C SER A 432 2.47 -18.86 -14.96
N ASN A 433 3.02 -18.18 -15.98
CA ASN A 433 4.32 -17.51 -15.92
C ASN A 433 4.25 -16.06 -15.45
N MET A 434 3.06 -15.55 -15.17
CA MET A 434 2.86 -14.18 -14.68
C MET A 434 2.92 -14.15 -13.16
N LYS A 435 3.53 -13.09 -12.61
CA LYS A 435 3.62 -12.83 -11.17
C LYS A 435 3.29 -11.38 -10.88
N ALA A 436 2.41 -11.15 -9.92
CA ALA A 436 2.10 -9.82 -9.40
C ALA A 436 2.35 -9.79 -7.89
N THR A 437 3.18 -8.83 -7.45
CA THR A 437 3.51 -8.63 -6.04
C THR A 437 3.07 -7.23 -5.65
N VAL A 438 2.07 -7.12 -4.78
CA VAL A 438 1.56 -5.84 -4.26
C VAL A 438 1.83 -5.79 -2.77
N THR A 439 2.86 -5.07 -2.36
CA THR A 439 3.28 -4.96 -0.94
C THR A 439 2.95 -3.58 -0.35
N GLY A 440 2.65 -2.59 -1.18
CA GLY A 440 2.35 -1.22 -0.76
C GLY A 440 1.41 -0.50 -1.72
N GLY A 441 1.36 0.82 -1.58
CA GLY A 441 0.49 1.70 -2.35
C GLY A 441 -0.84 1.99 -1.67
N THR A 442 -1.49 3.09 -2.10
CA THR A 442 -2.83 3.50 -1.66
C THR A 442 -3.79 3.47 -2.83
N PHE A 443 -5.00 2.97 -2.61
CA PHE A 443 -6.00 2.76 -3.65
C PHE A 443 -7.30 3.47 -3.23
N ASP A 444 -7.77 4.45 -3.98
CA ASP A 444 -8.94 5.29 -3.64
C ASP A 444 -10.26 4.50 -3.54
N LYS A 445 -10.37 3.41 -4.30
CA LYS A 445 -11.52 2.48 -4.27
C LYS A 445 -11.24 1.18 -3.51
N GLY A 446 -10.16 1.14 -2.71
CA GLY A 446 -9.63 -0.07 -2.13
C GLY A 446 -8.91 -0.95 -3.15
N PHE A 447 -8.16 -1.92 -2.65
CA PHE A 447 -7.50 -2.90 -3.51
C PHE A 447 -8.53 -3.85 -4.12
N LYS A 448 -8.84 -3.66 -5.39
CA LYS A 448 -9.80 -4.50 -6.14
C LYS A 448 -9.19 -4.94 -7.46
N THR A 449 -9.32 -6.21 -7.75
CA THR A 449 -8.93 -6.81 -9.04
C THR A 449 -10.17 -7.04 -9.91
N GLN A 450 -9.95 -7.16 -11.21
CA GLN A 450 -10.98 -7.63 -12.15
C GLN A 450 -11.14 -9.16 -11.97
N ASP A 451 -12.31 -9.69 -12.34
CA ASP A 451 -12.52 -11.13 -12.32
C ASP A 451 -11.48 -11.79 -13.23
N ILE A 452 -10.74 -12.72 -12.65
CA ILE A 452 -9.68 -13.40 -13.36
C ILE A 452 -10.33 -14.54 -14.13
N VAL A 453 -10.23 -14.46 -15.44
CA VAL A 453 -10.81 -15.46 -16.34
C VAL A 453 -9.69 -16.35 -16.87
N ASN A 454 -9.00 -17.10 -16.01
CA ASN A 454 -8.11 -18.14 -16.50
C ASN A 454 -8.37 -19.45 -15.77
N ALA A 455 -9.05 -20.37 -16.47
CA ALA A 455 -9.32 -21.68 -15.94
C ALA A 455 -7.99 -22.42 -15.70
N GLY A 456 -7.67 -22.71 -14.44
CA GLY A 456 -6.54 -23.53 -14.04
C GLY A 456 -5.37 -22.80 -13.35
N VAL A 457 -5.36 -21.46 -13.31
CA VAL A 457 -4.36 -20.70 -12.56
C VAL A 457 -5.00 -20.09 -11.32
N LYS A 458 -4.63 -20.58 -10.13
CA LYS A 458 -5.15 -20.07 -8.86
C LYS A 458 -4.53 -18.69 -8.56
N THR A 459 -5.33 -17.78 -8.03
CA THR A 459 -4.87 -16.44 -7.67
C THR A 459 -3.68 -16.45 -6.73
N SER A 460 -3.66 -17.34 -5.74
CA SER A 460 -2.54 -17.52 -4.81
C SER A 460 -1.22 -17.94 -5.48
N ASP A 461 -1.27 -18.51 -6.67
CA ASP A 461 -0.07 -19.01 -7.36
C ASP A 461 0.71 -17.88 -8.06
N TRP A 462 0.06 -16.74 -8.33
CA TRP A 462 0.66 -15.63 -9.06
C TRP A 462 0.51 -14.27 -8.38
N LEU A 463 -0.46 -14.05 -7.48
CA LEU A 463 -0.71 -12.75 -6.82
C LEU A 463 -0.30 -12.77 -5.35
N THR A 464 0.66 -11.92 -5.00
CA THR A 464 0.98 -11.57 -3.61
C THR A 464 0.34 -10.22 -3.26
N ILE A 465 -0.32 -10.11 -2.11
CA ILE A 465 -1.12 -8.94 -1.69
C ILE A 465 -0.55 -8.26 -0.45
N PRO A 466 -0.90 -6.97 -0.20
CA PRO A 466 -0.45 -6.25 0.98
C PRO A 466 -0.81 -6.96 2.29
N GLY A 467 0.17 -7.04 3.19
CA GLY A 467 0.02 -7.69 4.50
C GLY A 467 -0.02 -9.22 4.43
N GLY A 468 0.33 -9.81 3.30
CA GLY A 468 0.38 -11.25 3.11
C GLY A 468 -1.00 -11.92 3.09
N GLY A 469 -1.03 -13.24 3.06
CA GLY A 469 -2.23 -14.07 3.05
C GLY A 469 -2.50 -14.75 1.71
N ILE A 470 -3.52 -15.60 1.70
CA ILE A 470 -3.96 -16.36 0.53
C ILE A 470 -4.98 -15.51 -0.23
N ALA A 471 -4.61 -15.03 -1.41
CA ALA A 471 -5.49 -14.23 -2.25
C ALA A 471 -6.56 -15.11 -2.92
N VAL A 472 -7.84 -14.69 -2.85
CA VAL A 472 -8.97 -15.41 -3.45
C VAL A 472 -9.90 -14.45 -4.19
N THR A 473 -10.43 -14.88 -5.34
CA THR A 473 -11.30 -14.08 -6.22
C THR A 473 -12.70 -14.65 -6.42
N ASN A 474 -12.92 -15.92 -6.09
CA ASN A 474 -14.17 -16.63 -6.34
C ASN A 474 -14.46 -17.67 -5.26
N GLU A 475 -15.68 -18.24 -5.30
CA GLU A 475 -16.15 -19.24 -4.34
C GLU A 475 -15.22 -20.47 -4.29
N ALA A 476 -14.80 -20.99 -5.44
CA ALA A 476 -13.99 -22.22 -5.51
C ALA A 476 -12.60 -22.01 -4.87
N GLU A 477 -11.94 -20.88 -5.12
CA GLU A 477 -10.67 -20.55 -4.48
C GLU A 477 -10.83 -20.33 -2.98
N LEU A 478 -11.89 -19.62 -2.56
CA LEU A 478 -12.19 -19.40 -1.15
C LEU A 478 -12.44 -20.71 -0.42
N GLN A 479 -13.26 -21.61 -1.00
CA GLN A 479 -13.53 -22.93 -0.40
C GLN A 479 -12.26 -23.77 -0.34
N ALA A 480 -11.46 -23.81 -1.42
CA ALA A 480 -10.19 -24.55 -1.44
C ALA A 480 -9.18 -24.02 -0.42
N ALA A 481 -9.12 -22.71 -0.22
CA ALA A 481 -8.27 -22.11 0.80
C ALA A 481 -8.73 -22.49 2.21
N LEU A 482 -10.03 -22.48 2.48
CA LEU A 482 -10.60 -22.91 3.75
C LEU A 482 -10.37 -24.41 4.02
N ASP A 483 -10.54 -25.28 3.00
CA ASP A 483 -10.31 -26.71 3.13
C ASP A 483 -8.86 -27.07 3.45
N ASN A 484 -7.91 -26.28 2.95
CA ASN A 484 -6.47 -26.48 3.14
C ASN A 484 -5.86 -25.59 4.22
N ALA A 485 -6.64 -24.75 4.89
CA ALA A 485 -6.14 -23.79 5.87
C ALA A 485 -5.31 -24.42 6.97
N ALA A 486 -4.14 -23.85 7.24
CA ALA A 486 -3.26 -24.12 8.35
C ALA A 486 -3.45 -23.07 9.47
N ASP A 487 -2.83 -23.33 10.63
CA ASP A 487 -2.88 -22.37 11.74
C ASP A 487 -2.23 -21.05 11.39
N GLY A 488 -2.93 -19.97 11.68
CA GLY A 488 -2.50 -18.60 11.39
C GLY A 488 -2.78 -18.10 9.97
N ASP A 489 -3.37 -18.92 9.10
CA ASP A 489 -3.66 -18.50 7.71
C ASP A 489 -4.66 -17.35 7.67
N VAL A 490 -4.36 -16.39 6.79
CA VAL A 490 -5.22 -15.27 6.44
C VAL A 490 -5.64 -15.39 4.99
N ILE A 491 -6.95 -15.63 4.76
CA ILE A 491 -7.54 -15.73 3.42
C ILE A 491 -8.15 -14.37 3.08
N LYS A 492 -7.64 -13.71 2.04
CA LYS A 492 -8.05 -12.35 1.67
C LYS A 492 -8.81 -12.29 0.36
N PHE A 493 -9.96 -11.61 0.36
CA PHE A 493 -10.67 -11.30 -0.87
C PHE A 493 -9.92 -10.20 -1.63
N VAL A 494 -9.62 -10.46 -2.87
CA VAL A 494 -9.06 -9.47 -3.79
C VAL A 494 -10.05 -9.07 -4.89
N ALA A 495 -11.22 -9.70 -4.89
CA ALA A 495 -12.39 -9.36 -5.71
C ALA A 495 -13.69 -9.56 -4.92
N ASN A 496 -14.82 -9.08 -5.46
CA ASN A 496 -16.13 -9.45 -4.95
C ASN A 496 -16.38 -10.94 -5.26
N ILE A 497 -16.92 -11.66 -4.30
CA ILE A 497 -17.18 -13.10 -4.44
C ILE A 497 -18.68 -13.34 -4.40
N THR A 498 -19.16 -14.24 -5.27
CA THR A 498 -20.53 -14.78 -5.21
C THR A 498 -20.43 -16.26 -4.92
N GLY A 499 -21.09 -16.73 -3.85
CA GLY A 499 -21.13 -18.14 -3.48
C GLY A 499 -21.29 -18.37 -1.98
N ASN A 500 -21.45 -19.65 -1.60
CA ASN A 500 -21.65 -20.08 -0.24
C ASN A 500 -20.52 -21.02 0.16
N VAL A 501 -19.79 -20.68 1.21
CA VAL A 501 -18.62 -21.44 1.64
C VAL A 501 -18.76 -21.98 3.06
N THR A 502 -18.03 -23.05 3.34
CA THR A 502 -17.97 -23.67 4.65
C THR A 502 -16.55 -23.65 5.19
N ALA A 503 -16.36 -22.96 6.31
CA ALA A 503 -15.14 -23.01 7.09
C ALA A 503 -15.25 -24.18 8.08
N THR A 504 -14.63 -25.31 7.77
CA THR A 504 -14.60 -26.46 8.67
C THR A 504 -13.61 -26.20 9.79
N ALA A 505 -14.12 -26.16 11.03
CA ALA A 505 -13.29 -26.01 12.22
C ALA A 505 -12.30 -27.20 12.34
N LYS A 506 -11.04 -26.88 12.60
CA LYS A 506 -9.94 -27.86 12.77
C LYS A 506 -9.28 -27.64 14.14
N GLU A 507 -8.89 -28.72 14.79
CA GLU A 507 -8.25 -28.64 16.10
C GLU A 507 -6.91 -27.88 16.04
N ASN A 508 -6.69 -26.92 16.95
CA ASN A 508 -5.51 -26.05 17.01
C ASN A 508 -5.25 -25.24 15.74
N VAL A 509 -6.29 -24.90 15.00
CA VAL A 509 -6.19 -24.07 13.80
C VAL A 509 -7.01 -22.81 13.99
N ALA A 510 -6.34 -21.66 13.87
CA ALA A 510 -6.94 -20.34 13.77
C ALA A 510 -6.86 -19.87 12.33
N VAL A 511 -8.00 -19.56 11.70
CA VAL A 511 -8.07 -19.04 10.34
C VAL A 511 -8.77 -17.68 10.31
N THR A 512 -8.26 -16.75 9.53
CA THR A 512 -8.89 -15.46 9.29
C THR A 512 -9.39 -15.37 7.86
N ILE A 513 -10.67 -15.02 7.70
CA ILE A 513 -11.29 -14.65 6.42
C ILE A 513 -11.37 -13.12 6.41
N ASP A 514 -10.56 -12.47 5.59
CA ASP A 514 -10.51 -11.01 5.48
C ASP A 514 -11.14 -10.58 4.15
N GLY A 515 -12.31 -9.99 4.21
CA GLY A 515 -13.01 -9.45 3.02
C GLY A 515 -12.28 -8.30 2.35
N ASN A 516 -11.31 -7.67 3.08
CA ASN A 516 -10.53 -6.54 2.56
C ASN A 516 -11.41 -5.44 1.92
N GLY A 517 -12.61 -5.24 2.49
CA GLY A 517 -13.63 -4.31 2.00
C GLY A 517 -14.41 -4.76 0.75
N ASN A 518 -14.17 -5.97 0.25
CA ASN A 518 -14.92 -6.56 -0.85
C ASN A 518 -16.26 -7.15 -0.39
N THR A 519 -17.13 -7.41 -1.36
CA THR A 519 -18.47 -7.97 -1.13
C THR A 519 -18.45 -9.49 -1.25
N LEU A 520 -19.18 -10.13 -0.33
CA LEU A 520 -19.64 -11.50 -0.48
C LEU A 520 -21.17 -11.47 -0.77
N ASN A 521 -21.54 -11.87 -1.99
CA ASN A 521 -22.93 -12.19 -2.33
C ASN A 521 -23.15 -13.67 -2.02
N GLY A 522 -23.43 -13.98 -0.75
CA GLY A 522 -23.53 -15.35 -0.30
C GLY A 522 -23.37 -15.50 1.21
N THR A 523 -22.93 -16.67 1.67
CA THR A 523 -22.88 -17.01 3.09
C THR A 523 -21.57 -17.69 3.47
N ILE A 524 -21.20 -17.54 4.74
CA ILE A 524 -20.13 -18.31 5.37
C ILE A 524 -20.76 -19.18 6.47
N THR A 525 -20.60 -20.49 6.34
CA THR A 525 -20.97 -21.45 7.38
C THR A 525 -19.71 -21.89 8.12
N VAL A 526 -19.69 -21.77 9.44
CA VAL A 526 -18.65 -22.33 10.29
C VAL A 526 -19.16 -23.67 10.81
N ASP A 527 -18.51 -24.75 10.37
CA ASP A 527 -18.96 -26.12 10.70
C ASP A 527 -17.88 -26.89 11.49
N GLY A 528 -18.22 -27.33 12.69
CA GLY A 528 -17.38 -28.18 13.52
C GLY A 528 -17.87 -29.63 13.49
N LYS A 529 -17.40 -30.42 12.54
CA LYS A 529 -17.89 -31.78 12.28
C LYS A 529 -17.77 -32.81 13.43
N THR A 530 -17.04 -32.51 14.51
CA THR A 530 -16.86 -33.45 15.63
C THR A 530 -16.90 -32.76 16.99
N ALA A 531 -17.52 -33.40 17.97
CA ALA A 531 -17.69 -32.88 19.34
C ALA A 531 -16.39 -32.71 20.17
N THR A 532 -15.23 -32.96 19.57
CA THR A 532 -13.93 -32.99 20.26
C THR A 532 -13.06 -31.73 19.97
N ILE A 533 -13.42 -30.91 18.98
CA ILE A 533 -12.61 -29.77 18.58
C ILE A 533 -12.88 -28.58 19.54
N ARG A 534 -11.94 -28.27 20.43
CA ARG A 534 -12.07 -27.21 21.44
C ARG A 534 -11.16 -25.99 21.22
N SER A 535 -10.21 -26.07 20.30
CA SER A 535 -9.14 -25.09 20.10
C SER A 535 -9.19 -24.39 18.75
N SER A 536 -10.25 -24.63 17.96
CA SER A 536 -10.45 -23.99 16.68
C SER A 536 -10.86 -22.51 16.85
N ALA A 537 -10.38 -21.64 15.98
CA ALA A 537 -10.81 -20.26 15.91
C ALA A 537 -11.04 -19.83 14.45
N VAL A 538 -12.15 -19.16 14.20
CA VAL A 538 -12.45 -18.52 12.92
C VAL A 538 -12.69 -17.04 13.13
N THR A 539 -11.96 -16.20 12.40
CA THR A 539 -12.20 -14.76 12.36
C THR A 539 -12.70 -14.37 10.98
N ILE A 540 -13.84 -13.68 10.92
CA ILE A 540 -14.41 -13.11 9.70
C ILE A 540 -14.36 -11.60 9.85
N LYS A 541 -13.60 -10.91 9.00
CA LYS A 541 -13.45 -9.47 9.14
C LYS A 541 -13.52 -8.72 7.81
N ASN A 542 -13.92 -7.46 7.88
CA ASN A 542 -13.93 -6.52 6.74
C ASN A 542 -14.74 -7.03 5.53
N VAL A 543 -15.70 -7.93 5.72
CA VAL A 543 -16.56 -8.47 4.67
C VAL A 543 -17.84 -7.63 4.55
N LYS A 544 -18.22 -7.26 3.34
CA LYS A 544 -19.54 -6.70 3.03
C LYS A 544 -20.46 -7.83 2.54
N PHE A 545 -21.36 -8.28 3.39
CA PHE A 545 -22.42 -9.22 2.98
C PHE A 545 -23.54 -8.43 2.31
N ILE A 546 -23.61 -8.48 0.99
CA ILE A 546 -24.60 -7.76 0.18
C ILE A 546 -25.16 -8.74 -0.85
N ALA A 547 -26.46 -9.00 -0.74
CA ALA A 547 -27.20 -9.85 -1.66
C ALA A 547 -28.69 -9.48 -1.60
N ASP A 548 -29.44 -9.77 -2.66
CA ASP A 548 -30.91 -9.63 -2.65
C ASP A 548 -31.54 -10.70 -1.73
N THR A 549 -30.96 -11.88 -1.70
CA THR A 549 -31.31 -12.96 -0.78
C THR A 549 -30.18 -13.98 -0.67
N VAL A 550 -30.18 -14.78 0.39
CA VAL A 550 -29.27 -15.94 0.56
C VAL A 550 -30.10 -17.18 0.90
N SER A 551 -29.56 -18.36 0.58
CA SER A 551 -30.24 -19.64 0.76
C SER A 551 -30.44 -20.02 2.23
N THR A 552 -29.63 -19.52 3.12
CA THR A 552 -29.69 -19.77 4.57
C THR A 552 -30.49 -18.68 5.30
N GLU A 553 -30.70 -18.86 6.59
CA GLU A 553 -31.41 -17.87 7.43
C GLU A 553 -30.50 -16.70 7.82
N ALA A 554 -29.18 -16.87 7.71
CA ALA A 554 -28.20 -15.84 8.07
C ALA A 554 -27.03 -15.74 7.08
N CYS A 555 -26.33 -14.62 7.11
CA CYS A 555 -25.13 -14.40 6.31
C CYS A 555 -23.92 -15.23 6.86
N VAL A 556 -23.77 -15.23 8.20
CA VAL A 556 -22.81 -16.08 8.91
C VAL A 556 -23.58 -17.08 9.74
N ASN A 557 -23.36 -18.37 9.46
CA ASN A 557 -24.03 -19.45 10.13
C ASN A 557 -23.01 -20.24 10.97
N MET A 558 -23.30 -20.42 12.26
CA MET A 558 -22.59 -21.34 13.12
C MET A 558 -23.36 -22.66 13.19
N GLY A 559 -22.78 -23.70 12.63
CA GLY A 559 -23.42 -24.99 12.51
C GLY A 559 -24.44 -25.08 11.36
N VAL A 560 -25.06 -26.26 11.23
CA VAL A 560 -26.03 -26.60 10.19
C VAL A 560 -27.40 -26.86 10.80
N LYS A 561 -28.44 -26.24 10.26
CA LYS A 561 -29.82 -26.43 10.72
C LYS A 561 -30.23 -27.90 10.72
N GLY A 562 -30.78 -28.37 11.85
CA GLY A 562 -31.33 -29.72 12.00
C GLY A 562 -30.33 -30.81 12.47
N ASN A 563 -29.12 -30.42 12.83
CA ASN A 563 -28.11 -31.37 13.34
C ASN A 563 -27.92 -31.22 14.86
N ALA A 564 -28.97 -31.51 15.63
CA ALA A 564 -29.06 -31.25 17.09
C ALA A 564 -28.05 -32.03 17.96
N ASN A 565 -27.27 -32.96 17.38
CA ASN A 565 -26.37 -33.82 18.13
C ASN A 565 -24.88 -33.47 18.01
N THR A 566 -24.53 -32.46 17.25
CA THR A 566 -23.14 -32.00 17.08
C THR A 566 -22.92 -30.76 17.88
N ARG A 567 -22.18 -30.84 18.98
CA ARG A 567 -21.70 -29.68 19.74
C ARG A 567 -20.52 -29.10 19.01
N TYR A 568 -20.68 -27.88 18.51
CA TYR A 568 -19.60 -27.13 17.88
C TYR A 568 -18.87 -26.35 18.97
N ILE A 569 -17.56 -26.48 19.05
CA ILE A 569 -16.75 -25.73 20.00
C ILE A 569 -15.70 -24.98 19.18
N CYS A 570 -16.12 -23.86 18.60
CA CYS A 570 -15.27 -22.96 17.85
C CYS A 570 -15.32 -21.56 18.47
N ASN A 571 -14.18 -20.90 18.55
CA ASN A 571 -14.14 -19.47 18.84
C ASN A 571 -14.43 -18.73 17.52
N LEU A 572 -15.56 -18.02 17.46
CA LEU A 572 -15.90 -17.20 16.29
C LEU A 572 -15.76 -15.71 16.63
N THR A 573 -15.03 -14.98 15.80
CA THR A 573 -15.00 -13.51 15.81
C THR A 573 -15.52 -12.99 14.47
N VAL A 574 -16.48 -12.04 14.52
CA VAL A 574 -16.98 -11.30 13.36
C VAL A 574 -16.68 -9.84 13.59
N GLU A 575 -15.82 -9.26 12.77
CA GLU A 575 -15.24 -7.94 13.03
C GLU A 575 -15.35 -7.02 11.82
N ASN A 576 -15.79 -5.77 12.04
CA ASN A 576 -15.85 -4.71 11.03
C ASN A 576 -16.58 -5.14 9.74
N CYS A 577 -17.60 -5.99 9.87
CA CYS A 577 -18.41 -6.46 8.74
C CYS A 577 -19.63 -5.56 8.53
N TYR A 578 -20.06 -5.47 7.27
CA TYR A 578 -21.28 -4.78 6.88
C TYR A 578 -22.29 -5.79 6.34
N PHE A 579 -23.52 -5.77 6.86
CA PHE A 579 -24.59 -6.70 6.48
C PHE A 579 -25.76 -5.94 5.86
N ASN A 580 -26.11 -6.33 4.65
CA ASN A 580 -27.27 -5.79 3.90
C ASN A 580 -27.85 -6.90 3.00
N VAL A 581 -28.63 -7.79 3.63
CA VAL A 581 -29.38 -8.88 2.98
C VAL A 581 -30.80 -8.87 3.53
N PRO A 582 -31.80 -8.37 2.80
CA PRO A 582 -33.15 -8.14 3.31
C PRO A 582 -33.77 -9.37 3.95
N GLY A 583 -34.38 -9.16 5.12
CA GLY A 583 -35.10 -10.19 5.89
C GLY A 583 -34.22 -11.28 6.53
N LYS A 584 -32.90 -11.20 6.38
CA LYS A 584 -31.97 -12.20 6.94
C LYS A 584 -31.32 -11.71 8.25
N VAL A 585 -30.81 -12.67 9.02
CA VAL A 585 -30.01 -12.44 10.21
C VAL A 585 -28.54 -12.24 9.78
N ALA A 586 -27.80 -11.37 10.46
CA ALA A 586 -26.38 -11.22 10.13
C ALA A 586 -25.59 -12.45 10.62
N VAL A 587 -25.71 -12.83 11.90
CA VAL A 587 -25.03 -13.98 12.51
C VAL A 587 -26.05 -14.86 13.23
N LYS A 588 -26.04 -16.15 12.92
CA LYS A 588 -26.95 -17.14 13.54
C LYS A 588 -26.21 -18.38 14.00
N SER A 589 -26.46 -18.80 15.24
CA SER A 589 -26.07 -20.10 15.73
C SER A 589 -27.29 -21.03 15.72
N TYR A 590 -27.11 -22.24 15.19
CA TYR A 590 -28.22 -23.20 15.05
C TYR A 590 -28.33 -24.17 16.22
N ASP A 591 -27.24 -24.60 16.85
CA ASP A 591 -27.28 -25.58 17.92
C ASP A 591 -26.07 -25.53 18.87
N ASN A 592 -26.29 -25.88 20.08
CA ASN A 592 -25.48 -26.15 21.27
C ASN A 592 -23.96 -26.18 21.12
N GLY A 593 -23.26 -25.15 21.56
CA GLY A 593 -21.90 -25.28 22.00
C GLY A 593 -20.83 -24.46 21.32
N ASP A 594 -21.14 -23.26 20.83
CA ASP A 594 -20.11 -22.31 20.47
C ASP A 594 -19.37 -21.87 21.74
N LYS A 595 -18.04 -21.90 21.70
CA LYS A 595 -17.23 -21.62 22.87
C LYS A 595 -17.27 -20.15 23.24
N ASN A 596 -16.84 -19.30 22.32
CA ASN A 596 -16.87 -17.87 22.43
C ASN A 596 -17.36 -17.24 21.13
N LEU A 597 -18.26 -16.32 21.19
CA LEU A 597 -18.72 -15.53 20.06
C LEU A 597 -18.43 -14.05 20.31
N LYS A 598 -17.69 -13.43 19.40
CA LYS A 598 -17.41 -12.00 19.42
C LYS A 598 -17.91 -11.33 18.14
N ILE A 599 -18.68 -10.25 18.28
CA ILE A 599 -19.14 -9.43 17.15
C ILE A 599 -18.72 -7.99 17.46
N ILE A 600 -17.77 -7.48 16.68
CA ILE A 600 -17.08 -6.22 17.00
C ILE A 600 -17.16 -5.26 15.80
N GLY A 601 -17.60 -4.02 16.03
CA GLY A 601 -17.58 -2.96 15.04
C GLY A 601 -18.44 -3.20 13.79
N CYS A 602 -19.39 -4.12 13.86
CA CYS A 602 -20.21 -4.48 12.71
C CYS A 602 -21.38 -3.50 12.49
N THR A 603 -21.79 -3.36 11.23
CA THR A 603 -22.97 -2.56 10.86
C THR A 603 -24.01 -3.45 10.18
N VAL A 604 -25.27 -3.34 10.65
CA VAL A 604 -26.43 -4.03 10.09
C VAL A 604 -27.39 -3.00 9.52
N ALA A 605 -27.63 -3.10 8.21
CA ALA A 605 -28.46 -2.15 7.46
C ALA A 605 -29.97 -2.33 7.74
N GLU A 606 -30.71 -1.32 7.39
CA GLU A 606 -32.18 -1.37 7.33
C GLU A 606 -32.65 -2.53 6.43
N GLY A 607 -33.82 -3.10 6.75
CA GLY A 607 -34.37 -4.24 6.00
C GLY A 607 -33.83 -5.61 6.40
N MET A 608 -32.71 -5.70 7.13
CA MET A 608 -32.26 -6.93 7.78
C MET A 608 -33.25 -7.36 8.86
N HIS A 609 -33.24 -8.67 9.22
CA HIS A 609 -34.05 -9.16 10.33
C HIS A 609 -33.43 -8.77 11.68
N SER A 610 -32.15 -9.05 11.91
CA SER A 610 -31.43 -8.76 13.15
C SER A 610 -29.92 -8.94 12.99
N LEU A 611 -29.15 -8.41 13.95
CA LEU A 611 -27.72 -8.71 14.05
C LEU A 611 -27.51 -10.18 14.45
N LEU A 612 -28.16 -10.64 15.50
CA LEU A 612 -27.85 -11.92 16.11
C LEU A 612 -29.09 -12.72 16.48
N GLN A 613 -29.07 -14.01 16.14
CA GLN A 613 -29.91 -15.03 16.74
C GLN A 613 -29.05 -16.20 17.18
N VAL A 614 -28.90 -16.38 18.48
CA VAL A 614 -28.02 -17.38 19.06
C VAL A 614 -28.77 -18.30 20.01
N ASN A 615 -28.53 -19.63 19.86
CA ASN A 615 -28.93 -20.66 20.81
C ASN A 615 -27.67 -21.26 21.42
N ASN A 616 -27.34 -20.98 22.67
CA ASN A 616 -26.19 -21.51 23.41
C ASN A 616 -24.79 -21.06 22.96
N VAL A 617 -24.21 -20.10 23.67
CA VAL A 617 -22.77 -19.82 23.70
C VAL A 617 -22.23 -20.26 25.05
N ALA A 618 -21.27 -21.17 25.08
CA ALA A 618 -20.89 -21.86 26.31
C ALA A 618 -19.92 -21.09 27.22
N GLU A 619 -19.10 -20.16 26.71
CA GLU A 619 -18.02 -19.51 27.46
C GLU A 619 -17.96 -17.99 27.28
N GLY A 620 -18.97 -17.36 26.67
CA GLY A 620 -19.05 -15.91 26.55
C GLY A 620 -19.53 -15.39 25.21
N LEU A 621 -20.36 -14.39 25.26
CA LEU A 621 -20.87 -13.64 24.11
C LEU A 621 -20.52 -12.16 24.27
N LEU A 622 -19.69 -11.63 23.38
CA LEU A 622 -19.33 -10.21 23.34
C LEU A 622 -19.87 -9.55 22.07
N ILE A 623 -20.62 -8.46 22.24
CA ILE A 623 -21.04 -7.57 21.15
C ILE A 623 -20.56 -6.18 21.47
N GLU A 624 -19.69 -5.62 20.64
CA GLU A 624 -18.99 -4.38 20.93
C GLU A 624 -18.99 -3.42 19.76
N GLY A 625 -19.33 -2.15 19.98
CA GLY A 625 -19.19 -1.07 19.02
C GLY A 625 -20.03 -1.24 17.74
N CYS A 626 -21.08 -2.04 17.77
CA CYS A 626 -21.92 -2.34 16.62
C CYS A 626 -22.99 -1.27 16.37
N LYS A 627 -23.34 -1.08 15.07
CA LYS A 627 -24.44 -0.22 14.62
C LYS A 627 -25.52 -1.07 13.99
N ILE A 628 -26.73 -1.06 14.56
CA ILE A 628 -27.81 -1.98 14.19
C ILE A 628 -29.06 -1.18 13.85
N TYR A 629 -29.48 -1.23 12.57
CA TYR A 629 -30.66 -0.52 12.03
C TYR A 629 -31.72 -1.46 11.46
N SER A 630 -31.72 -2.71 11.87
CA SER A 630 -32.58 -3.80 11.37
C SER A 630 -33.98 -3.81 11.98
N LYS A 631 -34.81 -4.80 11.61
CA LYS A 631 -36.12 -4.97 12.23
C LYS A 631 -36.00 -5.23 13.75
N ASN A 632 -35.13 -6.16 14.15
CA ASN A 632 -34.82 -6.50 15.53
C ASN A 632 -33.31 -6.43 15.76
N GLY A 633 -32.86 -6.30 17.00
CA GLY A 633 -31.45 -6.21 17.34
C GLY A 633 -30.80 -7.56 17.62
N ILE A 634 -30.74 -7.92 18.89
CA ILE A 634 -30.01 -9.07 19.40
C ILE A 634 -30.97 -10.03 20.10
N ASN A 635 -30.89 -11.32 19.75
CA ASN A 635 -31.61 -12.37 20.46
C ASN A 635 -30.64 -13.47 20.91
N THR A 636 -30.54 -13.71 22.21
CA THR A 636 -29.68 -14.71 22.79
C THR A 636 -30.45 -15.64 23.72
N VAL A 637 -30.17 -16.93 23.65
CA VAL A 637 -30.78 -17.98 24.44
C VAL A 637 -29.70 -18.85 25.03
N GLN A 638 -29.70 -19.08 26.33
CA GLN A 638 -28.80 -19.99 27.05
C GLN A 638 -27.30 -19.69 26.78
N SER A 639 -26.88 -18.44 27.02
CA SER A 639 -25.48 -18.03 26.94
C SER A 639 -24.98 -17.65 28.33
N GLU A 640 -23.88 -18.21 28.82
CA GLU A 640 -23.43 -18.11 30.20
C GLU A 640 -23.05 -16.68 30.59
N GLU A 641 -22.28 -15.99 29.74
CA GLU A 641 -21.91 -14.59 29.95
C GLU A 641 -22.19 -13.78 28.69
N VAL A 642 -23.00 -12.74 28.77
CA VAL A 642 -23.34 -11.87 27.65
C VAL A 642 -22.96 -10.43 27.97
N THR A 643 -22.03 -9.88 27.23
CA THR A 643 -21.63 -8.48 27.31
C THR A 643 -21.96 -7.74 26.02
N ILE A 644 -22.72 -6.65 26.13
CA ILE A 644 -23.07 -5.75 25.01
C ILE A 644 -22.59 -4.36 25.42
N ARG A 645 -21.65 -3.81 24.68
CA ARG A 645 -21.06 -2.52 25.05
C ARG A 645 -20.78 -1.60 23.85
N GLY A 646 -20.95 -0.30 24.08
CA GLY A 646 -20.64 0.73 23.08
C GLY A 646 -21.46 0.62 21.80
N CYS A 647 -22.64 -0.01 21.83
CA CYS A 647 -23.46 -0.26 20.65
C CYS A 647 -24.51 0.84 20.42
N GLU A 648 -24.80 1.13 19.15
CA GLU A 648 -25.93 1.94 18.72
C GLU A 648 -26.96 1.02 18.06
N ILE A 649 -28.12 0.86 18.68
CA ILE A 649 -29.19 -0.01 18.22
C ILE A 649 -30.46 0.83 18.01
N ASP A 650 -30.92 0.95 16.78
CA ASP A 650 -32.13 1.70 16.39
C ASP A 650 -32.99 0.79 15.48
N VAL A 651 -34.04 0.19 16.08
CA VAL A 651 -34.77 -0.93 15.48
C VAL A 651 -36.28 -0.72 15.55
N LEU A 652 -37.01 -1.46 14.72
CA LEU A 652 -38.47 -1.41 14.71
C LEU A 652 -39.11 -2.19 15.85
N GLY A 653 -38.58 -3.39 16.13
CA GLY A 653 -39.02 -4.25 17.24
C GLY A 653 -38.12 -4.16 18.45
N TYR A 654 -37.77 -5.26 19.09
CA TYR A 654 -36.89 -5.25 20.29
C TYR A 654 -35.42 -4.99 19.94
N ALA A 655 -34.76 -4.18 20.77
CA ALA A 655 -33.30 -3.99 20.64
C ALA A 655 -32.52 -5.22 21.16
N ILE A 656 -32.91 -5.73 22.35
CA ILE A 656 -32.25 -6.89 22.94
C ILE A 656 -33.31 -7.82 23.54
N ARG A 657 -33.16 -9.11 23.30
CA ARG A 657 -34.00 -10.14 23.88
C ARG A 657 -33.18 -11.27 24.45
N PHE A 658 -33.36 -11.55 25.74
CA PHE A 658 -32.74 -12.63 26.48
C PHE A 658 -33.76 -13.75 26.76
N GLY A 659 -33.35 -14.98 26.51
CA GLY A 659 -34.12 -16.18 26.78
C GLY A 659 -35.12 -16.58 25.68
N ALA A 660 -35.55 -17.85 25.73
CA ALA A 660 -36.58 -18.42 24.87
C ALA A 660 -37.98 -18.34 25.48
N SER A 661 -39.02 -18.31 24.66
CA SER A 661 -40.42 -18.16 25.13
C SER A 661 -41.00 -19.40 25.80
N SER A 662 -40.43 -20.60 25.63
CA SER A 662 -40.96 -21.82 26.26
C SER A 662 -39.93 -22.94 26.31
N GLY A 663 -39.97 -23.75 27.38
CA GLY A 663 -39.53 -25.16 27.34
C GLY A 663 -38.11 -25.48 27.73
N GLY A 664 -37.47 -24.76 28.63
CA GLY A 664 -36.17 -25.13 29.20
C GLY A 664 -36.10 -24.84 30.71
N THR A 665 -35.31 -25.60 31.46
CA THR A 665 -34.88 -25.17 32.81
C THR A 665 -34.06 -23.90 32.63
N GLY A 666 -34.45 -22.80 33.31
CA GLY A 666 -33.69 -21.55 33.34
C GLY A 666 -32.26 -21.79 33.82
N TYR A 667 -31.30 -21.22 33.16
CA TYR A 667 -29.92 -21.18 33.60
C TYR A 667 -29.67 -19.82 34.29
N ALA A 668 -28.88 -19.81 35.37
CA ALA A 668 -28.44 -18.58 35.99
C ALA A 668 -27.35 -17.91 35.10
N GLU A 669 -27.77 -17.01 34.22
CA GLU A 669 -26.91 -16.33 33.26
C GLU A 669 -26.62 -14.89 33.73
N THR A 670 -25.49 -14.37 33.32
CA THR A 670 -25.08 -12.98 33.58
C THR A 670 -25.13 -12.15 32.31
N TYR A 671 -25.88 -11.07 32.31
CA TYR A 671 -26.01 -10.13 31.23
C TYR A 671 -25.49 -8.74 31.63
N SER A 672 -24.65 -8.14 30.80
CA SER A 672 -24.17 -6.76 30.96
C SER A 672 -24.46 -5.93 29.69
N ILE A 673 -24.99 -4.73 29.88
CA ILE A 673 -25.22 -3.72 28.85
C ILE A 673 -24.53 -2.44 29.31
N GLU A 674 -23.55 -1.97 28.58
CA GLU A 674 -22.68 -0.88 28.97
C GLU A 674 -22.48 0.15 27.86
N ASN A 675 -22.62 1.44 28.17
CA ASN A 675 -22.33 2.55 27.25
C ASN A 675 -23.06 2.44 25.90
N CYS A 676 -24.30 1.95 25.89
CA CYS A 676 -25.08 1.74 24.68
C CYS A 676 -26.15 2.83 24.47
N THR A 677 -26.58 2.98 23.22
CA THR A 677 -27.82 3.70 22.87
C THR A 677 -28.77 2.71 22.24
N LEU A 678 -29.88 2.43 22.93
CA LEU A 678 -30.90 1.47 22.52
C LEU A 678 -32.18 2.20 22.18
N LYS A 679 -32.68 2.09 20.95
CA LYS A 679 -33.94 2.65 20.50
C LYS A 679 -34.79 1.57 19.86
N SER A 680 -36.07 1.56 20.18
CA SER A 680 -37.07 0.70 19.59
C SER A 680 -38.31 1.53 19.24
N ALA A 681 -38.83 1.32 18.03
CA ALA A 681 -40.13 1.86 17.63
C ALA A 681 -41.31 1.08 18.26
N ASN A 682 -41.04 -0.12 18.85
CA ASN A 682 -42.00 -1.01 19.47
C ASN A 682 -43.16 -1.42 18.54
N ASP A 683 -42.88 -1.52 17.22
CA ASP A 683 -43.91 -1.80 16.21
C ASP A 683 -44.66 -3.11 16.44
N ASP A 684 -43.98 -4.11 17.02
CA ASP A 684 -44.58 -5.41 17.37
C ASP A 684 -45.19 -5.45 18.78
N GLY A 685 -45.21 -4.32 19.51
CA GLY A 685 -45.66 -4.22 20.90
C GLY A 685 -44.69 -4.82 21.92
N ASP A 686 -43.49 -5.16 21.50
CA ASP A 686 -42.41 -5.67 22.31
C ASP A 686 -41.69 -4.52 23.06
N ALA A 687 -41.13 -4.75 24.24
CA ALA A 687 -40.25 -3.79 24.91
C ALA A 687 -38.88 -3.65 24.22
N THR A 688 -38.19 -2.55 24.48
CA THR A 688 -36.81 -2.33 23.97
C THR A 688 -35.88 -3.44 24.47
N ILE A 689 -35.99 -3.85 25.73
CA ILE A 689 -35.27 -4.99 26.33
C ILE A 689 -36.28 -5.99 26.84
N ILE A 690 -36.10 -7.28 26.54
CA ILE A 690 -37.00 -8.34 26.95
C ILE A 690 -36.21 -9.45 27.65
N LEU A 691 -36.65 -9.79 28.90
CA LEU A 691 -36.24 -11.02 29.57
C LEU A 691 -37.46 -11.96 29.66
N ARG A 692 -37.27 -13.20 29.17
CA ARG A 692 -38.40 -14.17 29.13
C ARG A 692 -37.94 -15.62 29.31
N GLY A 693 -38.85 -16.44 29.84
CA GLY A 693 -38.76 -17.89 29.89
C GLY A 693 -37.43 -18.41 30.46
N THR A 694 -36.52 -18.85 29.63
CA THR A 694 -35.25 -19.45 30.06
C THR A 694 -34.25 -18.47 30.71
N ALA A 695 -34.51 -17.18 30.72
CA ALA A 695 -33.73 -16.20 31.48
C ALA A 695 -34.03 -16.17 32.98
N ASP A 696 -34.82 -17.13 33.52
CA ASP A 696 -35.07 -17.29 34.93
C ASP A 696 -33.76 -17.44 35.74
N ASN A 697 -33.70 -16.81 36.90
CA ASN A 697 -32.56 -16.78 37.82
C ASN A 697 -31.30 -16.05 37.28
N SER A 698 -31.43 -15.33 36.19
CA SER A 698 -30.33 -14.56 35.59
C SER A 698 -30.21 -13.16 36.23
N THR A 699 -29.09 -12.51 36.01
CA THR A 699 -28.86 -11.13 36.43
C THR A 699 -28.50 -10.26 35.20
N LEU A 700 -29.28 -9.19 35.01
CA LEU A 700 -28.99 -8.15 34.01
C LEU A 700 -28.46 -6.89 34.71
N THR A 701 -27.30 -6.42 34.32
CA THR A 701 -26.74 -5.14 34.79
C THR A 701 -26.67 -4.17 33.61
N ILE A 702 -27.19 -2.96 33.79
CA ILE A 702 -27.20 -1.89 32.77
C ILE A 702 -26.44 -0.70 33.32
N THR A 703 -25.43 -0.24 32.59
CA THR A 703 -24.58 0.87 33.01
C THR A 703 -24.41 1.89 31.88
N ASN A 704 -24.53 3.18 32.17
CA ASN A 704 -24.34 4.29 31.23
C ASN A 704 -25.03 4.09 29.86
N THR A 705 -26.24 3.54 29.88
CA THR A 705 -26.97 3.16 28.64
C THR A 705 -28.24 3.99 28.52
N THR A 706 -28.45 4.58 27.36
CA THR A 706 -29.69 5.29 27.01
C THR A 706 -30.68 4.32 26.39
N ILE A 707 -31.89 4.22 26.95
CA ILE A 707 -32.95 3.36 26.43
C ILE A 707 -34.13 4.25 26.03
N VAL A 708 -34.58 4.09 24.75
CA VAL A 708 -35.72 4.82 24.18
C VAL A 708 -36.70 3.81 23.60
N GLY A 709 -37.88 3.78 24.16
CA GLY A 709 -39.00 2.90 23.80
C GLY A 709 -39.97 2.75 24.95
N ASP A 710 -41.20 2.36 24.69
CA ASP A 710 -42.24 2.17 25.75
C ASP A 710 -43.01 0.87 25.45
N PRO A 711 -42.86 -0.16 26.29
CA PRO A 711 -42.02 -0.17 27.51
C PRO A 711 -40.51 -0.28 27.21
N ASP A 712 -39.69 0.29 28.09
CA ASP A 712 -38.24 0.19 28.01
C ASP A 712 -37.72 -1.23 28.29
N ILE A 713 -38.24 -1.86 29.35
CA ILE A 713 -37.90 -3.26 29.75
C ILE A 713 -39.16 -4.04 30.08
N THR A 714 -39.27 -5.25 29.54
CA THR A 714 -40.24 -6.26 30.01
C THR A 714 -39.46 -7.46 30.56
N ASN A 715 -39.78 -7.79 31.84
CA ASN A 715 -39.24 -8.96 32.52
C ASN A 715 -40.39 -9.87 32.92
N THR A 716 -40.55 -11.01 32.24
CA THR A 716 -41.57 -12.03 32.58
C THR A 716 -40.99 -13.18 33.38
N THR A 717 -39.81 -13.01 33.95
CA THR A 717 -39.04 -13.99 34.70
C THR A 717 -38.76 -13.49 36.10
N ASN A 718 -38.09 -14.31 36.94
CA ASN A 718 -37.54 -13.90 38.21
C ASN A 718 -36.11 -13.32 38.13
N ALA A 719 -35.63 -12.97 36.90
CA ALA A 719 -34.32 -12.36 36.72
C ALA A 719 -34.19 -11.02 37.45
N ILE A 720 -33.01 -10.77 38.01
CA ILE A 720 -32.68 -9.51 38.71
C ILE A 720 -32.22 -8.49 37.66
N VAL A 721 -32.79 -7.30 37.72
CA VAL A 721 -32.38 -6.18 36.86
C VAL A 721 -31.76 -5.07 37.69
N ASN A 722 -30.46 -4.80 37.49
CA ASN A 722 -29.71 -3.73 38.11
C ASN A 722 -29.49 -2.61 37.08
N ARG A 723 -29.80 -1.35 37.45
CA ARG A 723 -29.62 -0.16 36.60
C ARG A 723 -28.68 0.84 37.23
#